data_b9d5e514759694bf9ee4b677332dd332
#
_entry.id   b9d5e514759694bf9ee4b677332dd332
#
_cell.length_a   1.000
_cell.length_b   1.000
_cell.length_c   1.000
_cell.angle_alpha   90.00
_cell.angle_beta   90.00
_cell.angle_gamma   90.00
#
_symmetry.space_group_name_H-M   'P 1'
#
loop_
_entity.id
_entity.type
_entity.pdbx_description
1 polymer ?
#
loop_
_entity_poly.entity_id
_entity_poly.type
_entity_poly.pdbx_seq_one_letter_code
_entity_poly.pdbx_strand_id
1 'polypeptide(L)'
;MIPAPASAPFADRLTRAPIALDPAAGAEAWRELALHDPTLRPLVEGAASGAPHLAALLRRERDWIAEALLRAPETAFAELIASVQAAADLPVAERGPALRRAKGRAALLIALADLGGVWDLEHVTGALSGLADAAVEAALRPLIAEEIARGRIDGDPASPWKSSGFVAFAMGKGGARELNYSSDIDLIFLFDEARHGDRAGEVRARLVHACRAAAQLLSKPAADGYVFRVDLRLRPDPSVTPICTSMEAAERYYESLGRTWERAAWIKARPCAGDVEAGQDFLKRLNPFVWRRHLDFAAVRDAHDIRERIREHRGVDAAAARNIKLGCGGIREIEFFVQTRQLICGGRDPDLRDRRTRVALAALAAKNWVEPEAAATLDAAYLAHRELEHRLQMVDDRQTHDVPASDTARRVIAALSGEPDLAAFDAALEARRNAVARIAEPFFQPSRPSRLSAPEPAQDRSDAAEAALSRWRSGEIPATRTARAREILGRLEGRILDALSAAAAPDEALRAFDRFLSGLPAGVQILSLFEANPRLLDLVAEICAAAPRLADHLARNPAVFDALLATEFFEPLPGAEAQRKDLRAWLSREDDYEKKLDAVRRWAKEQWFRQGVQTLRGLDAAPAAAPDAAPDAAQGFTATAEACLRALLPEVEAEFARRHGPPPGRGAAVLAMGKLGSREMTAASDLDLIVLYDAQGAEASDGPRPLPPPTWFARFAQALVSAVTAATAEGPLYRIDMRLRPSGRQGTVATSLSGFKAYQAEQAWTWERLALTRARAVAGRADLIADVDAAVAAALRRPAAPAAVLADIAEMRARVAEARRAERADPWEFKHAAGGLMDIEFALQGRLLVALAQGWSAPAGLLPGVDARRAAAALAEAGRLTRAAAARLSEAHALQARLQRIARVAMDGRVDPTTAGRGLMNALCAAADVPDAEALEARLSALQAAAAAEVDALLAAPPDAASAGAPGASSVPGPGPTPVPDPRETTGR
;
A
#
# COMPACT_ATOMS: atom_id res chain seq x y z
N MET A 1 5.29 19.43 21.51
CA MET A 1 4.53 20.29 22.45
C MET A 1 4.78 19.72 23.83
N ILE A 2 5.34 20.50 24.77
CA ILE A 2 5.32 20.15 26.19
C ILE A 2 3.85 20.23 26.58
N PRO A 3 3.25 19.19 27.19
CA PRO A 3 1.84 19.27 27.60
C PRO A 3 1.63 20.46 28.51
N ALA A 4 0.44 21.08 28.42
CA ALA A 4 0.07 22.19 29.31
C ALA A 4 0.30 21.77 30.76
N PRO A 5 0.83 22.64 31.61
CA PRO A 5 1.21 22.28 32.98
C PRO A 5 0.01 21.73 33.75
N ALA A 6 0.13 20.48 34.21
CA ALA A 6 -0.78 19.98 35.21
C ALA A 6 -0.58 20.88 36.46
N SER A 7 -1.64 21.44 37.00
CA SER A 7 -1.56 22.44 38.08
C SER A 7 -1.27 21.85 39.46
N ALA A 8 -1.29 20.50 39.57
CA ALA A 8 -1.13 19.82 40.86
C ALA A 8 0.35 19.75 41.28
N PRO A 9 0.65 20.05 42.58
CA PRO A 9 1.99 19.88 43.15
C PRO A 9 2.56 18.48 42.97
N PHE A 10 3.89 18.35 43.01
CA PHE A 10 4.59 17.08 42.87
C PHE A 10 4.10 16.04 43.90
N ALA A 11 3.94 16.40 45.16
CA ALA A 11 3.53 15.52 46.26
C ALA A 11 2.14 14.88 46.02
N ASP A 12 1.19 15.62 45.46
CA ASP A 12 -0.19 15.15 45.22
C ASP A 12 -0.27 14.09 44.06
N ARG A 13 0.80 13.91 43.32
CA ARG A 13 0.89 13.04 42.16
C ARG A 13 1.72 11.78 42.37
N LEU A 14 2.24 11.59 43.60
CA LEU A 14 3.02 10.40 43.96
C LEU A 14 2.14 9.15 43.86
N THR A 15 2.57 8.16 43.10
CA THR A 15 1.87 6.88 42.96
C THR A 15 2.68 5.70 43.47
N ARG A 16 3.98 5.87 43.62
CA ARG A 16 4.93 4.85 44.13
C ARG A 16 6.13 5.52 44.80
N ALA A 17 6.94 4.75 45.49
CA ALA A 17 8.22 5.19 46.05
C ALA A 17 9.23 4.04 46.06
N PRO A 18 10.53 4.31 45.85
CA PRO A 18 11.58 3.31 46.01
C PRO A 18 11.72 2.91 47.48
N ILE A 19 12.25 1.72 47.77
CA ILE A 19 12.45 1.19 49.09
C ILE A 19 13.82 1.65 49.62
N ALA A 20 13.87 2.18 50.84
CA ALA A 20 15.12 2.57 51.43
C ALA A 20 15.89 1.33 51.96
N LEU A 21 17.00 1.00 51.30
CA LEU A 21 17.89 -0.09 51.70
C LEU A 21 18.85 0.30 52.81
N ASP A 22 19.24 1.56 52.90
CA ASP A 22 19.98 2.16 54.00
C ASP A 22 19.10 3.26 54.61
N PRO A 23 18.30 2.90 55.63
CA PRO A 23 17.42 3.88 56.27
C PRO A 23 18.17 5.03 56.96
N ALA A 24 19.44 4.84 57.38
CA ALA A 24 20.21 5.89 58.04
C ALA A 24 20.64 6.96 57.02
N ALA A 25 21.19 6.54 55.88
CA ALA A 25 21.55 7.45 54.78
C ALA A 25 20.31 8.14 54.18
N GLY A 26 19.20 7.42 54.05
CA GLY A 26 17.93 7.99 53.59
C GLY A 26 17.41 9.10 54.54
N ALA A 27 17.35 8.79 55.84
CA ALA A 27 16.90 9.74 56.86
C ALA A 27 17.83 10.99 56.96
N GLU A 28 19.14 10.84 56.72
CA GLU A 28 20.07 11.95 56.63
C GLU A 28 19.72 12.87 55.44
N ALA A 29 19.56 12.33 54.24
CA ALA A 29 19.17 13.07 53.03
C ALA A 29 17.83 13.81 53.22
N TRP A 30 16.84 13.18 53.85
CA TRP A 30 15.58 13.82 54.17
C TRP A 30 15.74 15.03 55.09
N ARG A 31 16.54 14.89 56.16
CA ARG A 31 16.82 15.99 57.12
C ARG A 31 17.56 17.14 56.48
N GLU A 32 18.49 16.86 55.57
CA GLU A 32 19.27 17.89 54.84
C GLU A 32 18.41 18.74 53.90
N LEU A 33 17.32 18.18 53.34
CA LEU A 33 16.39 18.89 52.45
C LEU A 33 15.43 19.81 53.19
N ALA A 34 15.26 19.63 54.52
CA ALA A 34 14.34 20.43 55.33
C ALA A 34 12.91 20.53 54.81
N LEU A 35 12.43 19.52 54.11
CA LEU A 35 11.05 19.40 53.60
C LEU A 35 10.07 19.11 54.74
N HIS A 36 8.88 19.74 54.67
CA HIS A 36 7.86 19.56 55.70
C HIS A 36 6.74 18.62 55.28
N ASP A 37 6.60 18.31 54.03
CA ASP A 37 5.60 17.41 53.52
C ASP A 37 6.05 15.93 53.66
N PRO A 38 5.46 15.15 54.64
CA PRO A 38 5.88 13.80 54.91
C PRO A 38 5.59 12.81 53.76
N THR A 39 4.75 13.17 52.80
CA THR A 39 4.44 12.29 51.63
C THR A 39 5.64 12.12 50.73
N LEU A 40 6.56 13.09 50.66
CA LEU A 40 7.79 13.06 49.88
C LEU A 40 8.90 12.21 50.54
N ARG A 41 8.76 11.89 51.83
CA ARG A 41 9.82 11.24 52.58
C ARG A 41 10.24 9.87 52.06
N PRO A 42 9.33 8.93 51.76
CA PRO A 42 9.72 7.64 51.21
C PRO A 42 10.47 7.74 49.90
N LEU A 43 10.06 8.68 49.03
CA LEU A 43 10.72 8.92 47.73
C LEU A 43 12.16 9.38 47.92
N VAL A 44 12.40 10.40 48.77
CA VAL A 44 13.73 10.95 49.01
C VAL A 44 14.63 9.92 49.70
N GLU A 45 14.12 9.23 50.74
CA GLU A 45 14.88 8.24 51.50
C GLU A 45 15.27 7.05 50.60
N GLY A 46 14.32 6.54 49.80
CA GLY A 46 14.58 5.46 48.88
C GLY A 46 15.55 5.83 47.76
N ALA A 47 15.39 7.00 47.16
CA ALA A 47 16.28 7.48 46.08
C ALA A 47 17.72 7.68 46.61
N ALA A 48 17.87 8.34 47.77
CA ALA A 48 19.18 8.60 48.34
C ALA A 48 19.91 7.33 48.82
N SER A 49 19.19 6.34 49.35
CA SER A 49 19.81 5.11 49.84
C SER A 49 20.18 4.14 48.71
N GLY A 50 19.45 4.17 47.59
CA GLY A 50 19.63 3.25 46.46
C GLY A 50 20.56 3.78 45.35
N ALA A 51 20.75 5.09 45.21
CA ALA A 51 21.49 5.67 44.13
C ALA A 51 22.49 6.74 44.58
N PRO A 52 23.79 6.39 44.72
CA PRO A 52 24.84 7.32 45.13
C PRO A 52 24.89 8.60 44.29
N HIS A 53 24.63 8.50 42.99
CA HIS A 53 24.54 9.67 42.10
C HIS A 53 23.39 10.61 42.51
N LEU A 54 22.21 10.07 42.80
CA LEU A 54 21.07 10.87 43.23
C LEU A 54 21.30 11.49 44.60
N ALA A 55 21.93 10.75 45.54
CA ALA A 55 22.29 11.26 46.84
C ALA A 55 23.28 12.48 46.75
N ALA A 56 24.23 12.37 45.81
CA ALA A 56 25.16 13.50 45.59
C ALA A 56 24.45 14.71 44.96
N LEU A 57 23.48 14.50 44.06
CA LEU A 57 22.68 15.58 43.47
C LEU A 57 21.75 16.22 44.50
N LEU A 58 21.09 15.44 45.37
CA LEU A 58 20.21 15.91 46.43
C LEU A 58 20.98 16.87 47.37
N ARG A 59 22.19 16.50 47.78
CA ARG A 59 23.08 17.37 48.63
C ARG A 59 23.50 18.63 47.89
N ARG A 60 23.93 18.50 46.65
CA ARG A 60 24.46 19.63 45.88
C ARG A 60 23.40 20.65 45.51
N GLU A 61 22.20 20.22 45.17
CA GLU A 61 21.08 21.04 44.65
C GLU A 61 19.94 21.14 45.69
N ARG A 62 20.20 20.91 46.98
CA ARG A 62 19.22 20.76 48.05
C ARG A 62 18.19 21.90 48.11
N ASP A 63 18.64 23.16 48.06
CA ASP A 63 17.76 24.32 48.22
C ASP A 63 16.83 24.43 46.97
N TRP A 64 17.37 24.18 45.79
CA TRP A 64 16.61 24.22 44.55
C TRP A 64 15.59 23.09 44.46
N ILE A 65 15.99 21.85 44.80
CA ILE A 65 15.08 20.69 44.67
C ILE A 65 13.97 20.76 45.74
N ALA A 66 14.26 21.21 46.93
CA ALA A 66 13.27 21.42 47.97
C ALA A 66 12.15 22.35 47.51
N GLU A 67 12.51 23.47 46.85
CA GLU A 67 11.53 24.38 46.25
C GLU A 67 10.79 23.73 45.04
N ALA A 68 11.50 23.02 44.17
CA ALA A 68 10.92 22.41 43.00
C ALA A 68 9.86 21.33 43.34
N LEU A 69 10.07 20.54 44.41
CA LEU A 69 9.14 19.52 44.88
C LEU A 69 7.83 20.07 45.46
N LEU A 70 7.78 21.33 45.82
CA LEU A 70 6.56 22.01 46.30
C LEU A 70 5.64 22.48 45.18
N ARG A 71 6.09 22.41 43.91
CA ARG A 71 5.39 22.92 42.73
C ARG A 71 5.08 21.78 41.75
N ALA A 72 4.34 22.09 40.69
CA ALA A 72 4.19 21.18 39.58
C ALA A 72 5.53 20.92 38.88
N PRO A 73 5.96 19.68 38.68
CA PRO A 73 7.26 19.37 38.10
C PRO A 73 7.45 19.92 36.69
N GLU A 74 6.39 20.08 35.90
CA GLU A 74 6.41 20.70 34.59
C GLU A 74 6.83 22.18 34.65
N THR A 75 6.39 22.92 35.67
CA THR A 75 6.76 24.32 35.86
C THR A 75 8.25 24.44 36.19
N ALA A 76 8.74 23.65 37.14
CA ALA A 76 10.17 23.65 37.51
C ALA A 76 11.04 23.20 36.31
N PHE A 77 10.58 22.25 35.52
CA PHE A 77 11.29 21.79 34.32
C PHE A 77 11.30 22.87 33.22
N ALA A 78 10.18 23.57 32.97
CA ALA A 78 10.12 24.67 32.00
C ALA A 78 11.10 25.80 32.33
N GLU A 79 11.23 26.17 33.62
CA GLU A 79 12.21 27.16 34.10
C GLU A 79 13.65 26.68 33.85
N LEU A 80 13.92 25.39 34.04
CA LEU A 80 15.22 24.82 33.72
C LEU A 80 15.53 24.93 32.23
N ILE A 81 14.58 24.57 31.34
CA ILE A 81 14.76 24.70 29.90
C ILE A 81 15.03 26.18 29.51
N ALA A 82 14.29 27.12 30.08
CA ALA A 82 14.55 28.57 29.89
C ALA A 82 15.98 28.97 30.32
N SER A 83 16.47 28.42 31.44
CA SER A 83 17.85 28.68 31.91
C SER A 83 18.90 28.08 30.98
N VAL A 84 18.65 26.91 30.38
CA VAL A 84 19.52 26.29 29.37
C VAL A 84 19.57 27.15 28.10
N GLN A 85 18.43 27.68 27.66
CA GLN A 85 18.36 28.56 26.49
C GLN A 85 19.09 29.86 26.72
N ALA A 86 18.91 30.49 27.89
CA ALA A 86 19.63 31.70 28.30
C ALA A 86 21.14 31.52 28.43
N ALA A 87 21.59 30.28 28.70
CA ALA A 87 23.03 29.98 28.75
C ALA A 87 23.75 30.23 27.41
N ALA A 88 23.04 30.25 26.29
CA ALA A 88 23.60 30.58 24.97
C ALA A 88 24.18 32.00 24.93
N ASP A 89 23.62 32.94 25.70
CA ASP A 89 23.99 34.34 25.68
C ASP A 89 25.11 34.68 26.72
N LEU A 90 25.51 33.66 27.52
CA LEU A 90 26.61 33.78 28.48
C LEU A 90 27.98 33.78 27.79
N PRO A 91 29.00 34.40 28.40
CA PRO A 91 30.41 34.26 28.00
C PRO A 91 30.81 32.80 27.87
N VAL A 92 31.72 32.47 26.93
CA VAL A 92 32.17 31.08 26.65
C VAL A 92 32.61 30.34 27.93
N ALA A 93 33.32 31.04 28.87
CA ALA A 93 33.79 30.42 30.10
C ALA A 93 32.67 30.02 31.08
N GLU A 94 31.54 30.71 31.05
CA GLU A 94 30.41 30.51 31.98
C GLU A 94 29.36 29.57 31.43
N ARG A 95 29.28 29.43 30.10
CA ARG A 95 28.28 28.62 29.40
C ARG A 95 28.34 27.15 29.80
N GLY A 96 29.54 26.56 29.80
CA GLY A 96 29.69 25.14 30.18
C GLY A 96 29.23 24.84 31.62
N PRO A 97 29.69 25.57 32.63
CA PRO A 97 29.21 25.44 34.01
C PRO A 97 27.70 25.63 34.16
N ALA A 98 27.08 26.60 33.45
CA ALA A 98 25.64 26.83 33.50
C ALA A 98 24.85 25.62 32.94
N LEU A 99 25.26 25.09 31.77
CA LEU A 99 24.64 23.91 31.15
C LEU A 99 24.79 22.65 32.03
N ARG A 100 25.96 22.39 32.63
CA ARG A 100 26.18 21.25 33.54
C ARG A 100 25.32 21.32 34.79
N ARG A 101 25.20 22.52 35.38
CA ARG A 101 24.32 22.74 36.55
C ARG A 101 22.87 22.50 36.20
N ALA A 102 22.39 23.05 35.08
CA ALA A 102 21.02 22.82 34.60
C ALA A 102 20.74 21.34 34.32
N LYS A 103 21.69 20.62 33.71
CA LYS A 103 21.60 19.17 33.49
C LYS A 103 21.52 18.40 34.81
N GLY A 104 22.32 18.75 35.83
CA GLY A 104 22.27 18.10 37.14
C GLY A 104 20.91 18.26 37.83
N ARG A 105 20.35 19.48 37.81
CA ARG A 105 19.01 19.78 38.35
C ARG A 105 17.92 19.04 37.60
N ALA A 106 17.96 19.06 36.26
CA ALA A 106 17.00 18.34 35.44
C ALA A 106 17.08 16.82 35.67
N ALA A 107 18.29 16.27 35.73
CA ALA A 107 18.47 14.83 36.00
C ALA A 107 17.88 14.45 37.40
N LEU A 108 18.05 15.26 38.41
CA LEU A 108 17.49 15.02 39.74
C LEU A 108 15.94 15.07 39.72
N LEU A 109 15.37 16.15 39.17
CA LEU A 109 13.90 16.29 39.07
C LEU A 109 13.26 15.16 38.29
N ILE A 110 13.82 14.82 37.11
CA ILE A 110 13.33 13.75 36.25
C ILE A 110 13.42 12.39 36.95
N ALA A 111 14.55 12.12 37.65
CA ALA A 111 14.70 10.87 38.40
C ALA A 111 13.67 10.73 39.53
N LEU A 112 13.43 11.80 40.30
CA LEU A 112 12.44 11.76 41.38
C LEU A 112 11.00 11.62 40.79
N ALA A 113 10.70 12.29 39.68
CA ALA A 113 9.41 12.18 39.03
C ALA A 113 9.17 10.76 38.47
N ASP A 114 10.19 10.10 37.92
CA ASP A 114 10.15 8.72 37.44
C ASP A 114 10.02 7.73 38.62
N LEU A 115 10.87 7.84 39.66
CA LEU A 115 10.84 6.98 40.83
C LEU A 115 9.52 7.11 41.61
N GLY A 116 8.98 8.32 41.67
CA GLY A 116 7.72 8.64 42.32
C GLY A 116 6.47 8.27 41.51
N GLY A 117 6.64 7.88 40.25
CA GLY A 117 5.52 7.64 39.32
C GLY A 117 4.68 8.89 39.02
N VAL A 118 5.25 10.09 39.26
CA VAL A 118 4.65 11.39 38.93
C VAL A 118 4.62 11.62 37.42
N TRP A 119 5.66 11.15 36.75
CA TRP A 119 5.77 11.10 35.29
C TRP A 119 5.82 9.65 34.78
N ASP A 120 5.07 9.38 33.72
CA ASP A 120 5.20 8.13 32.97
C ASP A 120 6.47 8.13 32.09
N LEU A 121 6.74 7.00 31.46
CA LEU A 121 7.91 6.84 30.59
C LEU A 121 7.99 7.91 29.50
N GLU A 122 6.86 8.29 28.89
CA GLU A 122 6.84 9.23 27.78
C GLU A 122 7.16 10.65 28.24
N HIS A 123 6.67 11.06 29.39
CA HIS A 123 7.04 12.34 30.01
C HIS A 123 8.52 12.38 30.41
N VAL A 124 9.03 11.32 31.02
CA VAL A 124 10.45 11.21 31.42
C VAL A 124 11.37 11.31 30.21
N THR A 125 11.14 10.48 29.19
CA THR A 125 12.00 10.44 28.00
C THR A 125 11.83 11.67 27.11
N GLY A 126 10.62 12.25 27.09
CA GLY A 126 10.33 13.53 26.43
C GLY A 126 11.08 14.70 27.08
N ALA A 127 11.12 14.77 28.42
CA ALA A 127 11.84 15.77 29.17
C ALA A 127 13.37 15.64 28.94
N LEU A 128 13.92 14.43 29.00
CA LEU A 128 15.34 14.18 28.70
C LEU A 128 15.71 14.59 27.27
N SER A 129 14.85 14.28 26.29
CA SER A 129 15.06 14.66 24.89
C SER A 129 14.94 16.18 24.68
N GLY A 130 13.98 16.84 25.35
CA GLY A 130 13.83 18.30 25.31
C GLY A 130 15.01 19.06 25.92
N LEU A 131 15.57 18.53 27.02
CA LEU A 131 16.80 19.05 27.62
C LEU A 131 18.00 18.91 26.65
N ALA A 132 18.13 17.77 25.99
CA ALA A 132 19.18 17.55 25.02
C ALA A 132 19.08 18.52 23.83
N ASP A 133 17.87 18.71 23.27
CA ASP A 133 17.62 19.65 22.18
C ASP A 133 18.04 21.09 22.61
N ALA A 134 17.59 21.55 23.78
CA ALA A 134 17.91 22.86 24.27
C ALA A 134 19.42 23.05 24.51
N ALA A 135 20.12 22.02 25.02
CA ALA A 135 21.55 22.05 25.24
C ALA A 135 22.36 22.09 23.92
N VAL A 136 21.94 21.34 22.91
CA VAL A 136 22.53 21.35 21.56
C VAL A 136 22.34 22.71 20.91
N GLU A 137 21.15 23.30 21.00
CA GLU A 137 20.82 24.63 20.50
C GLU A 137 21.70 25.70 21.19
N ALA A 138 21.77 25.67 22.53
CA ALA A 138 22.56 26.62 23.30
C ALA A 138 24.08 26.50 23.08
N ALA A 139 24.57 25.31 22.72
CA ALA A 139 25.97 25.11 22.41
C ALA A 139 26.32 25.60 20.99
N LEU A 140 25.46 25.41 20.00
CA LEU A 140 25.74 25.68 18.58
C LEU A 140 25.43 27.13 18.18
N ARG A 141 24.32 27.70 18.66
CA ARG A 141 23.81 29.01 18.22
C ARG A 141 24.87 30.12 18.33
N PRO A 142 25.51 30.32 19.47
CA PRO A 142 26.47 31.42 19.60
C PRO A 142 27.75 31.19 18.77
N LEU A 143 28.17 29.95 18.57
CA LEU A 143 29.36 29.66 17.77
C LEU A 143 29.16 29.99 16.30
N ILE A 144 27.97 29.67 15.74
CA ILE A 144 27.66 29.99 14.37
C ILE A 144 27.38 31.50 14.19
N ALA A 145 26.68 32.12 15.12
CA ALA A 145 26.49 33.58 15.13
C ALA A 145 27.81 34.36 15.13
N GLU A 146 28.81 33.86 15.86
CA GLU A 146 30.17 34.48 15.89
C GLU A 146 30.88 34.35 14.51
N GLU A 147 30.75 33.22 13.80
CA GLU A 147 31.33 33.07 12.47
C GLU A 147 30.66 34.00 11.43
N ILE A 148 29.36 34.24 11.59
CA ILE A 148 28.62 35.24 10.78
C ILE A 148 29.04 36.65 11.13
N ALA A 149 29.13 37.02 12.43
CA ALA A 149 29.58 38.34 12.85
C ALA A 149 30.99 38.69 12.37
N ARG A 150 31.83 37.66 12.18
CA ARG A 150 33.19 37.80 11.64
C ARG A 150 33.24 37.87 10.11
N GLY A 151 32.10 37.82 9.41
CA GLY A 151 32.00 37.83 7.95
C GLY A 151 32.49 36.52 7.26
N ARG A 152 32.63 35.43 8.01
CA ARG A 152 33.09 34.14 7.50
C ARG A 152 31.94 33.28 6.93
N ILE A 153 30.73 33.57 7.38
CA ILE A 153 29.46 33.07 6.84
C ILE A 153 28.64 34.30 6.56
N ASP A 154 28.02 34.38 5.37
CA ASP A 154 27.19 35.49 4.96
C ASP A 154 25.85 35.45 5.69
N GLY A 155 25.34 36.61 6.09
CA GLY A 155 24.02 36.77 6.66
C GLY A 155 23.97 37.61 7.95
N ASP A 156 22.88 37.46 8.70
CA ASP A 156 22.61 38.19 9.93
C ASP A 156 22.94 37.32 11.15
N PRO A 157 23.85 37.77 12.06
CA PRO A 157 24.18 37.07 13.29
C PRO A 157 23.00 36.90 14.26
N ALA A 158 21.96 37.75 14.15
CA ALA A 158 20.73 37.62 14.94
C ALA A 158 19.85 36.47 14.47
N SER A 159 20.06 36.03 13.22
CA SER A 159 19.31 34.92 12.58
C SER A 159 20.27 33.82 12.08
N PRO A 160 21.11 33.21 12.94
CA PRO A 160 22.23 32.37 12.51
C PRO A 160 21.80 31.12 11.77
N TRP A 161 20.63 30.60 12.07
CA TRP A 161 20.10 29.40 11.44
C TRP A 161 19.66 29.62 9.98
N LYS A 162 18.92 30.69 9.74
CA LYS A 162 18.50 31.08 8.38
C LYS A 162 19.70 31.51 7.52
N SER A 163 20.69 32.17 8.11
CA SER A 163 21.90 32.60 7.43
C SER A 163 22.80 31.44 7.03
N SER A 164 23.03 30.50 7.94
CA SER A 164 23.93 29.35 7.70
C SER A 164 23.28 28.17 6.99
N GLY A 165 21.95 28.05 7.00
CA GLY A 165 21.24 26.85 6.53
C GLY A 165 21.61 25.59 7.33
N PHE A 166 22.16 25.75 8.54
CA PHE A 166 22.62 24.65 9.38
C PHE A 166 21.49 23.93 10.07
N VAL A 167 21.54 22.60 10.14
CA VAL A 167 20.58 21.75 10.87
C VAL A 167 21.34 20.68 11.64
N ALA A 168 20.98 20.50 12.92
CA ALA A 168 21.33 19.33 13.71
C ALA A 168 20.15 18.36 13.74
N PHE A 169 20.38 17.12 13.34
CA PHE A 169 19.41 16.04 13.46
C PHE A 169 19.71 15.19 14.68
N ALA A 170 18.73 15.03 15.57
CA ALA A 170 18.76 13.99 16.59
C ALA A 170 18.37 12.65 15.95
N MET A 171 19.19 11.64 16.20
CA MET A 171 19.03 10.28 15.72
C MET A 171 18.67 9.35 16.88
N GLY A 172 18.42 8.08 16.57
CA GLY A 172 18.22 7.06 17.58
C GLY A 172 17.12 7.41 18.59
N LYS A 173 17.39 7.16 19.88
CA LYS A 173 16.42 7.45 20.96
C LYS A 173 16.11 8.94 21.09
N GLY A 174 17.12 9.81 20.92
CA GLY A 174 16.92 11.28 20.94
C GLY A 174 15.98 11.76 19.83
N GLY A 175 16.13 11.22 18.61
CA GLY A 175 15.27 11.51 17.47
C GLY A 175 13.82 11.10 17.68
N ALA A 176 13.60 9.96 18.31
CA ALA A 176 12.26 9.46 18.65
C ALA A 176 11.65 10.13 19.89
N ARG A 177 12.37 11.02 20.59
CA ARG A 177 12.00 11.54 21.92
C ARG A 177 11.89 10.46 23.00
N GLU A 178 12.70 9.40 22.86
CA GLU A 178 12.79 8.26 23.76
C GLU A 178 14.14 8.21 24.51
N LEU A 179 14.78 9.35 24.78
CA LEU A 179 16.12 9.41 25.37
C LEU A 179 16.14 8.79 26.76
N ASN A 180 17.20 8.04 27.11
CA ASN A 180 17.35 7.43 28.42
C ASN A 180 17.93 8.43 29.43
N TYR A 181 17.87 8.05 30.72
CA TYR A 181 18.40 8.81 31.82
C TYR A 181 19.90 9.16 31.66
N SER A 182 20.74 8.18 31.32
CA SER A 182 22.16 8.37 30.99
C SER A 182 22.47 7.80 29.61
N SER A 183 22.25 8.59 28.56
CA SER A 183 22.45 8.20 27.18
C SER A 183 23.42 9.12 26.47
N ASP A 184 24.05 8.60 25.43
CA ASP A 184 24.65 9.45 24.40
C ASP A 184 23.55 10.10 23.59
N ILE A 185 23.81 11.28 23.04
CA ILE A 185 22.99 11.91 22.01
C ILE A 185 23.61 11.63 20.64
N ASP A 186 22.90 10.90 19.81
CA ASP A 186 23.31 10.61 18.43
C ASP A 186 22.93 11.79 17.55
N LEU A 187 23.90 12.45 16.90
CA LEU A 187 23.68 13.64 16.09
C LEU A 187 24.25 13.52 14.68
N ILE A 188 23.53 14.09 13.71
CA ILE A 188 24.02 14.33 12.35
C ILE A 188 23.91 15.83 12.07
N PHE A 189 25.02 16.44 11.61
CA PHE A 189 25.07 17.85 11.27
C PHE A 189 25.10 18.03 9.74
N LEU A 190 24.09 18.74 9.22
CA LEU A 190 23.97 19.05 7.79
C LEU A 190 23.81 20.56 7.60
N PHE A 191 24.08 21.05 6.39
CA PHE A 191 23.79 22.42 5.98
C PHE A 191 23.36 22.49 4.52
N ASP A 192 22.59 23.50 4.17
CA ASP A 192 22.11 23.77 2.82
C ASP A 192 23.20 24.50 2.02
N GLU A 193 23.95 23.77 1.17
CA GLU A 193 25.04 24.36 0.39
C GLU A 193 24.56 25.33 -0.69
N ALA A 194 23.31 25.18 -1.17
CA ALA A 194 22.77 26.06 -2.20
C ALA A 194 22.69 27.53 -1.77
N ARG A 195 22.64 27.80 -0.47
CA ARG A 195 22.64 29.16 0.09
C ARG A 195 23.97 29.90 -0.04
N HIS A 196 25.06 29.17 -0.25
CA HIS A 196 26.40 29.73 -0.17
C HIS A 196 27.17 29.78 -1.51
N GLY A 197 26.63 29.18 -2.57
CA GLY A 197 27.22 29.16 -3.89
C GLY A 197 28.70 28.72 -3.86
N ASP A 198 29.60 29.50 -4.47
CA ASP A 198 31.02 29.16 -4.54
C ASP A 198 31.74 29.16 -3.18
N ARG A 199 31.16 29.78 -2.14
CA ARG A 199 31.69 29.81 -0.77
C ARG A 199 31.32 28.58 0.08
N ALA A 200 30.51 27.65 -0.42
CA ALA A 200 30.03 26.50 0.34
C ALA A 200 31.16 25.68 0.99
N GLY A 201 32.32 25.55 0.34
CA GLY A 201 33.49 24.87 0.90
C GLY A 201 34.11 25.57 2.11
N GLU A 202 34.19 26.91 2.08
CA GLU A 202 34.69 27.71 3.21
C GLU A 202 33.70 27.67 4.38
N VAL A 203 32.41 27.87 4.09
CA VAL A 203 31.34 27.80 5.10
C VAL A 203 31.30 26.43 5.78
N ARG A 204 31.42 25.34 5.03
CA ARG A 204 31.53 23.99 5.59
C ARG A 204 32.69 23.88 6.60
N ALA A 205 33.87 24.41 6.28
CA ALA A 205 35.02 24.38 7.17
C ALA A 205 34.72 25.10 8.50
N ARG A 206 33.99 26.24 8.46
CA ARG A 206 33.59 27.00 9.65
C ARG A 206 32.53 26.25 10.47
N LEU A 207 31.53 25.66 9.80
CA LEU A 207 30.52 24.83 10.47
C LEU A 207 31.14 23.60 11.13
N VAL A 208 32.11 22.94 10.50
CA VAL A 208 32.86 21.82 11.09
C VAL A 208 33.60 22.29 12.38
N HIS A 209 34.19 23.47 12.36
CA HIS A 209 34.83 24.04 13.55
C HIS A 209 33.84 24.29 14.69
N ALA A 210 32.70 24.92 14.37
CA ALA A 210 31.63 25.19 15.36
C ALA A 210 31.04 23.88 15.93
N CYS A 211 30.79 22.88 15.10
CA CYS A 211 30.30 21.56 15.52
C CYS A 211 31.27 20.84 16.46
N ARG A 212 32.59 20.88 16.17
CA ARG A 212 33.62 20.32 17.09
C ARG A 212 33.63 21.02 18.43
N ALA A 213 33.59 22.35 18.43
CA ALA A 213 33.59 23.13 19.67
C ALA A 213 32.33 22.88 20.52
N ALA A 214 31.16 22.79 19.88
CA ALA A 214 29.91 22.44 20.54
C ALA A 214 29.93 21.00 21.11
N ALA A 215 30.38 20.02 20.35
CA ALA A 215 30.51 18.65 20.84
C ALA A 215 31.47 18.53 22.02
N GLN A 216 32.59 19.29 22.02
CA GLN A 216 33.52 19.36 23.14
C GLN A 216 32.89 20.02 24.36
N LEU A 217 32.15 21.13 24.19
CA LEU A 217 31.47 21.84 25.27
C LEU A 217 30.48 20.90 25.97
N LEU A 218 29.70 20.12 25.22
CA LEU A 218 28.71 19.21 25.74
C LEU A 218 29.30 17.99 26.44
N SER A 219 30.36 17.40 25.87
CA SER A 219 30.89 16.10 26.29
C SER A 219 32.08 16.18 27.27
N LYS A 220 32.77 17.33 27.40
CA LYS A 220 33.97 17.45 28.26
C LYS A 220 33.60 17.33 29.73
N PRO A 221 34.17 16.32 30.45
CA PRO A 221 33.98 16.20 31.89
C PRO A 221 34.67 17.37 32.64
N ALA A 222 34.03 17.83 33.71
CA ALA A 222 34.55 18.84 34.66
C ALA A 222 34.16 18.44 36.08
N ALA A 223 34.55 19.26 37.07
CA ALA A 223 34.24 18.96 38.47
C ALA A 223 32.74 18.88 38.80
N ASP A 224 31.93 19.57 38.02
CA ASP A 224 30.45 19.60 38.09
C ASP A 224 29.75 18.63 37.13
N GLY A 225 30.50 17.70 36.51
CA GLY A 225 30.01 16.67 35.61
C GLY A 225 30.19 17.01 34.12
N TYR A 226 29.33 16.52 33.26
CA TYR A 226 29.25 16.81 31.84
C TYR A 226 27.78 17.14 31.46
N VAL A 227 27.56 17.67 30.26
CA VAL A 227 26.19 17.95 29.78
C VAL A 227 25.60 16.71 29.11
N PHE A 228 26.13 16.29 27.95
CA PHE A 228 25.80 15.06 27.25
C PHE A 228 27.02 14.47 26.55
N ARG A 229 27.13 13.15 26.53
CA ARG A 229 28.06 12.46 25.60
C ARG A 229 27.48 12.57 24.20
N VAL A 230 28.32 12.89 23.21
CA VAL A 230 27.92 13.11 21.80
C VAL A 230 28.46 12.01 20.90
N ASP A 231 27.56 11.35 20.17
CA ASP A 231 27.93 10.36 19.14
C ASP A 231 27.60 10.91 17.73
N LEU A 232 28.63 10.96 16.86
CA LEU A 232 28.55 11.46 15.50
C LEU A 232 28.76 10.34 14.45
N ARG A 233 28.70 9.05 14.85
CA ARG A 233 29.02 7.92 13.98
C ARG A 233 27.91 7.57 12.98
N LEU A 234 26.69 8.06 13.15
CA LEU A 234 25.55 7.78 12.26
C LEU A 234 25.53 8.69 11.00
N ARG A 235 26.50 9.62 10.86
CA ARG A 235 26.61 10.43 9.64
C ARG A 235 27.00 9.61 8.41
N PRO A 236 26.73 10.08 7.17
CA PRO A 236 27.12 9.38 5.94
C PRO A 236 28.60 9.03 5.94
N ASP A 237 28.94 7.79 5.78
CA ASP A 237 30.32 7.25 5.78
C ASP A 237 31.29 7.95 6.74
N PRO A 238 31.22 7.67 8.05
CA PRO A 238 31.98 8.38 9.07
C PRO A 238 33.50 8.21 8.96
N SER A 239 33.98 7.27 8.13
CA SER A 239 35.41 7.02 7.90
C SER A 239 36.07 8.07 7.01
N VAL A 240 35.30 8.69 6.10
CA VAL A 240 35.81 9.62 5.06
C VAL A 240 35.13 10.99 5.06
N THR A 241 33.94 11.13 5.69
CA THR A 241 33.21 12.40 5.67
C THR A 241 33.49 13.28 6.87
N PRO A 242 33.49 14.60 6.72
CA PRO A 242 33.58 15.52 7.83
C PRO A 242 32.35 15.42 8.75
N ILE A 243 32.46 15.96 9.99
CA ILE A 243 31.35 15.89 10.97
C ILE A 243 30.14 16.78 10.62
N CYS A 244 30.31 17.74 9.70
CA CYS A 244 29.23 18.49 9.08
C CYS A 244 29.39 18.41 7.56
N THR A 245 28.33 18.01 6.85
CA THR A 245 28.33 17.85 5.39
C THR A 245 27.12 18.56 4.79
N SER A 246 27.11 18.77 3.46
CA SER A 246 25.96 19.38 2.81
C SER A 246 24.79 18.39 2.70
N MET A 247 23.56 18.91 2.67
CA MET A 247 22.34 18.12 2.48
C MET A 247 22.36 17.39 1.14
N GLU A 248 22.85 18.05 0.09
CA GLU A 248 22.97 17.49 -1.25
C GLU A 248 23.97 16.33 -1.33
N ALA A 249 25.10 16.45 -0.63
CA ALA A 249 26.09 15.37 -0.56
C ALA A 249 25.55 14.18 0.25
N ALA A 250 24.81 14.42 1.32
CA ALA A 250 24.15 13.39 2.12
C ALA A 250 23.07 12.67 1.29
N GLU A 251 22.24 13.41 0.55
CA GLU A 251 21.20 12.87 -0.32
C GLU A 251 21.80 11.95 -1.39
N ARG A 252 22.82 12.42 -2.13
CA ARG A 252 23.54 11.60 -3.11
C ARG A 252 24.15 10.32 -2.52
N TYR A 253 24.67 10.41 -1.30
CA TYR A 253 25.21 9.24 -0.61
C TYR A 253 24.10 8.22 -0.32
N TYR A 254 22.98 8.64 0.27
CA TYR A 254 21.88 7.74 0.62
C TYR A 254 21.20 7.14 -0.61
N GLU A 255 21.06 7.89 -1.70
CA GLU A 255 20.51 7.38 -2.96
C GLU A 255 21.40 6.32 -3.62
N SER A 256 22.73 6.47 -3.56
CA SER A 256 23.66 5.61 -4.29
C SER A 256 24.28 4.49 -3.45
N LEU A 257 24.60 4.76 -2.19
CA LEU A 257 25.39 3.86 -1.31
C LEU A 257 24.67 3.51 -0.01
N GLY A 258 23.53 4.14 0.28
CA GLY A 258 22.80 3.99 1.53
C GLY A 258 22.39 2.55 1.83
N ARG A 259 22.65 2.08 3.06
CA ARG A 259 22.40 0.72 3.53
C ARG A 259 21.08 0.61 4.29
N THR A 260 20.53 -0.60 4.41
CA THR A 260 19.25 -0.83 5.11
C THR A 260 19.30 -0.41 6.58
N TRP A 261 20.42 -0.59 7.28
CA TRP A 261 20.54 -0.13 8.66
C TRP A 261 20.49 1.40 8.80
N GLU A 262 20.99 2.14 7.81
CA GLU A 262 20.86 3.61 7.76
C GLU A 262 19.42 4.03 7.54
N ARG A 263 18.67 3.31 6.70
CA ARG A 263 17.22 3.54 6.56
C ARG A 263 16.51 3.38 7.91
N ALA A 264 16.80 2.30 8.64
CA ALA A 264 16.25 2.09 9.99
C ALA A 264 16.64 3.22 10.97
N ALA A 265 17.86 3.75 10.89
CA ALA A 265 18.30 4.88 11.70
C ALA A 265 17.51 6.17 11.36
N TRP A 266 17.26 6.43 10.07
CA TRP A 266 16.51 7.59 9.62
C TRP A 266 15.01 7.55 9.95
N ILE A 267 14.43 6.40 10.27
CA ILE A 267 13.05 6.32 10.81
C ILE A 267 12.89 7.22 12.04
N LYS A 268 13.89 7.21 12.92
CA LYS A 268 13.88 7.97 14.18
C LYS A 268 14.41 9.40 14.05
N ALA A 269 14.91 9.81 12.89
CA ALA A 269 15.54 11.11 12.68
C ALA A 269 14.57 12.29 12.85
N ARG A 270 15.06 13.37 13.49
CA ARG A 270 14.32 14.61 13.74
C ARG A 270 15.26 15.80 13.77
N PRO A 271 14.95 16.95 13.13
CA PRO A 271 15.66 18.19 13.40
C PRO A 271 15.50 18.58 14.88
N CYS A 272 16.60 18.82 15.58
CA CYS A 272 16.59 19.17 17.01
C CYS A 272 17.15 20.56 17.30
N ALA A 273 17.96 21.12 16.40
CA ALA A 273 18.49 22.49 16.48
C ALA A 273 18.80 23.00 15.06
N GLY A 274 18.88 24.31 14.88
CA GLY A 274 19.18 24.91 13.60
C GLY A 274 17.96 25.33 12.80
N ASP A 275 18.06 25.39 11.48
CA ASP A 275 16.94 25.65 10.56
C ASP A 275 16.03 24.41 10.47
N VAL A 276 15.09 24.30 11.42
CA VAL A 276 14.17 23.17 11.54
C VAL A 276 13.33 22.96 10.27
N GLU A 277 12.95 24.05 9.58
CA GLU A 277 12.16 23.99 8.34
C GLU A 277 12.96 23.34 7.21
N ALA A 278 14.20 23.79 6.98
CA ALA A 278 15.11 23.16 6.01
C ALA A 278 15.38 21.70 6.35
N GLY A 279 15.49 21.37 7.65
CA GLY A 279 15.64 20.00 8.12
C GLY A 279 14.41 19.12 7.82
N GLN A 280 13.20 19.64 7.98
CA GLN A 280 11.97 18.92 7.64
C GLN A 280 11.86 18.69 6.12
N ASP A 281 12.25 19.67 5.32
CA ASP A 281 12.24 19.52 3.85
C ASP A 281 13.30 18.51 3.39
N PHE A 282 14.45 18.47 4.03
CA PHE A 282 15.44 17.41 3.77
C PHE A 282 14.87 16.02 4.09
N LEU A 283 14.16 15.84 5.22
CA LEU A 283 13.51 14.56 5.54
C LEU A 283 12.47 14.16 4.49
N LYS A 284 11.71 15.12 3.93
CA LYS A 284 10.76 14.83 2.83
C LYS A 284 11.49 14.37 1.57
N ARG A 285 12.61 15.01 1.19
CA ARG A 285 13.46 14.57 0.06
C ARG A 285 14.04 13.18 0.28
N LEU A 286 14.41 12.84 1.52
CA LEU A 286 14.97 11.54 1.89
C LEU A 286 13.91 10.41 2.00
N ASN A 287 12.61 10.73 1.98
CA ASN A 287 11.52 9.75 2.07
C ASN A 287 11.64 8.58 1.08
N PRO A 288 12.01 8.75 -0.21
CA PRO A 288 12.15 7.64 -1.14
C PRO A 288 13.24 6.63 -0.74
N PHE A 289 14.31 7.10 -0.07
CA PHE A 289 15.35 6.25 0.48
C PHE A 289 14.86 5.46 1.69
N VAL A 290 14.20 6.12 2.65
CA VAL A 290 13.73 5.48 3.91
C VAL A 290 12.55 4.56 3.63
N TRP A 291 11.54 5.07 2.92
CA TRP A 291 10.24 4.45 2.71
C TRP A 291 10.09 4.03 1.25
N ARG A 292 10.49 2.80 0.95
CA ARG A 292 10.29 2.24 -0.40
C ARG A 292 8.82 2.05 -0.68
N ARG A 293 8.37 2.40 -1.90
CA ARG A 293 6.95 2.31 -2.31
C ARG A 293 6.40 0.88 -2.31
N HIS A 294 7.28 -0.13 -2.40
CA HIS A 294 6.93 -1.55 -2.39
C HIS A 294 7.23 -2.16 -1.03
N LEU A 295 6.49 -3.20 -0.65
CA LEU A 295 6.78 -3.97 0.57
C LEU A 295 8.20 -4.54 0.50
N ASP A 296 9.05 -4.13 1.43
CA ASP A 296 10.48 -4.44 1.39
C ASP A 296 10.83 -5.60 2.32
N PHE A 297 10.53 -6.82 1.90
CA PHE A 297 10.87 -8.02 2.67
C PHE A 297 12.37 -8.31 2.71
N ALA A 298 13.18 -7.73 1.82
CA ALA A 298 14.63 -7.81 1.94
C ALA A 298 15.14 -7.15 3.24
N ALA A 299 14.42 -6.14 3.74
CA ALA A 299 14.72 -5.52 5.03
C ALA A 299 14.65 -6.50 6.22
N VAL A 300 13.83 -7.54 6.15
CA VAL A 300 13.74 -8.59 7.20
C VAL A 300 15.06 -9.32 7.33
N ARG A 301 15.64 -9.70 6.19
CA ARG A 301 16.92 -10.43 6.18
C ARG A 301 18.07 -9.54 6.61
N ASP A 302 18.15 -8.32 6.11
CA ASP A 302 19.17 -7.37 6.53
C ASP A 302 19.09 -7.12 8.05
N ALA A 303 17.88 -7.06 8.61
CA ALA A 303 17.68 -6.96 10.06
C ALA A 303 18.14 -8.24 10.79
N HIS A 304 17.87 -9.41 10.22
CA HIS A 304 18.36 -10.70 10.75
C HIS A 304 19.90 -10.77 10.72
N ASP A 305 20.55 -10.44 9.60
CA ASP A 305 22.00 -10.43 9.46
C ASP A 305 22.66 -9.46 10.47
N ILE A 306 22.03 -8.29 10.71
CA ILE A 306 22.50 -7.34 11.74
C ILE A 306 22.37 -7.96 13.14
N ARG A 307 21.26 -8.63 13.44
CA ARG A 307 21.02 -9.30 14.73
C ARG A 307 22.01 -10.45 14.95
N GLU A 308 22.28 -11.28 13.94
CA GLU A 308 23.28 -12.35 14.02
C GLU A 308 24.67 -11.81 14.27
N ARG A 309 25.12 -10.80 13.52
CA ARG A 309 26.42 -10.16 13.77
C ARG A 309 26.56 -9.59 15.18
N ILE A 310 25.50 -9.00 15.72
CA ILE A 310 25.48 -8.53 17.12
C ILE A 310 25.59 -9.71 18.09
N ARG A 311 24.96 -10.86 17.79
CA ARG A 311 25.06 -12.09 18.61
C ARG A 311 26.45 -12.72 18.50
N GLU A 312 27.02 -12.83 17.30
CA GLU A 312 28.35 -13.42 17.05
C GLU A 312 29.48 -12.60 17.69
N HIS A 313 29.43 -11.28 17.62
CA HIS A 313 30.46 -10.40 18.20
C HIS A 313 30.52 -10.40 19.73
N ARG A 314 29.52 -10.95 20.41
CA ARG A 314 29.42 -10.93 21.88
C ARG A 314 29.57 -12.28 22.57
N GLY A 315 29.74 -13.37 21.79
CA GLY A 315 29.93 -14.71 22.38
C GLY A 315 28.76 -15.21 23.24
N VAL A 316 28.80 -16.46 23.65
CA VAL A 316 27.83 -17.08 24.59
C VAL A 316 28.19 -16.72 26.05
N ASP A 317 28.57 -15.47 26.32
CA ASP A 317 28.95 -15.04 27.66
C ASP A 317 27.74 -14.83 28.58
N ALA A 318 27.87 -15.28 29.80
CA ALA A 318 26.89 -15.08 30.89
C ALA A 318 26.60 -13.56 31.13
N ALA A 319 27.48 -12.65 30.69
CA ALA A 319 27.26 -11.22 30.72
C ALA A 319 26.24 -10.78 29.65
N ALA A 320 26.24 -11.36 28.45
CA ALA A 320 25.26 -11.08 27.41
C ALA A 320 23.83 -11.49 27.82
N ALA A 321 23.70 -12.54 28.62
CA ALA A 321 22.43 -12.99 29.17
C ALA A 321 21.79 -11.97 30.12
N ARG A 322 22.55 -11.12 30.79
CA ARG A 322 22.06 -10.10 31.73
C ARG A 322 21.81 -8.73 31.11
N ASN A 323 22.14 -8.53 29.85
CA ASN A 323 21.96 -7.26 29.17
C ASN A 323 20.49 -7.10 28.73
N ILE A 324 19.79 -6.11 29.29
CA ILE A 324 18.34 -5.88 28.99
C ILE A 324 18.10 -5.20 27.63
N LYS A 325 19.13 -4.63 27.01
CA LYS A 325 19.00 -4.00 25.70
C LYS A 325 19.30 -4.99 24.57
N LEU A 326 20.39 -5.71 24.67
CA LEU A 326 20.97 -6.53 23.60
C LEU A 326 20.83 -8.04 23.85
N GLY A 327 20.43 -8.43 25.05
CA GLY A 327 20.14 -9.82 25.38
C GLY A 327 18.84 -10.32 24.74
N CYS A 328 18.67 -11.64 24.72
CA CYS A 328 17.46 -12.26 24.18
C CYS A 328 16.20 -11.74 24.91
N GLY A 329 15.16 -11.37 24.19
CA GLY A 329 13.97 -10.76 24.73
C GLY A 329 14.16 -9.32 25.24
N GLY A 330 15.26 -8.63 24.85
CA GLY A 330 15.56 -7.27 25.32
C GLY A 330 14.94 -6.17 24.46
N ILE A 331 15.19 -4.92 24.86
CA ILE A 331 14.65 -3.69 24.25
C ILE A 331 14.92 -3.65 22.74
N ARG A 332 16.14 -4.01 22.31
CA ARG A 332 16.56 -3.96 20.91
C ARG A 332 15.75 -4.91 20.01
N GLU A 333 15.32 -6.06 20.55
CA GLU A 333 14.48 -6.99 19.79
C GLU A 333 13.10 -6.42 19.53
N ILE A 334 12.51 -5.71 20.51
CA ILE A 334 11.24 -5.01 20.33
C ILE A 334 11.39 -3.87 19.32
N GLU A 335 12.42 -3.03 19.46
CA GLU A 335 12.69 -1.94 18.53
C GLU A 335 12.89 -2.45 17.08
N PHE A 336 13.68 -3.50 16.88
CA PHE A 336 13.91 -4.09 15.57
C PHE A 336 12.66 -4.73 14.99
N PHE A 337 11.86 -5.39 15.81
CA PHE A 337 10.59 -5.98 15.40
C PHE A 337 9.65 -4.89 14.82
N VAL A 338 9.54 -3.76 15.50
CA VAL A 338 8.72 -2.63 15.06
C VAL A 338 9.31 -1.96 13.81
N GLN A 339 10.61 -1.58 13.85
CA GLN A 339 11.25 -0.86 12.74
C GLN A 339 11.30 -1.70 11.46
N THR A 340 11.51 -3.01 11.57
CA THR A 340 11.51 -3.88 10.39
C THR A 340 10.14 -3.91 9.74
N ARG A 341 9.05 -4.00 10.52
CA ARG A 341 7.69 -3.89 9.99
C ARG A 341 7.40 -2.53 9.38
N GLN A 342 7.86 -1.46 10.00
CA GLN A 342 7.76 -0.12 9.43
C GLN A 342 8.49 -0.02 8.07
N LEU A 343 9.68 -0.60 7.92
CA LEU A 343 10.39 -0.64 6.64
C LEU A 343 9.66 -1.46 5.58
N ILE A 344 8.98 -2.53 5.98
CA ILE A 344 8.20 -3.37 5.07
C ILE A 344 6.99 -2.60 4.53
N CYS A 345 6.15 -2.04 5.41
CA CYS A 345 4.82 -1.54 5.04
C CYS A 345 4.68 -0.01 5.07
N GLY A 346 5.57 0.72 5.77
CA GLY A 346 5.47 2.18 5.91
C GLY A 346 5.66 2.97 4.62
N GLY A 347 6.25 2.37 3.58
CA GLY A 347 6.31 2.98 2.25
C GLY A 347 4.95 3.14 1.60
N ARG A 348 4.05 2.19 1.84
CA ARG A 348 2.68 2.16 1.33
C ARG A 348 1.69 2.88 2.24
N ASP A 349 1.86 2.75 3.56
CA ASP A 349 0.98 3.36 4.56
C ASP A 349 1.74 4.39 5.41
N PRO A 350 1.55 5.71 5.16
CA PRO A 350 2.19 6.76 5.94
C PRO A 350 1.84 6.79 7.43
N ASP A 351 0.68 6.24 7.83
CA ASP A 351 0.25 6.20 9.24
C ASP A 351 1.17 5.33 10.10
N LEU A 352 1.95 4.42 9.47
CA LEU A 352 2.89 3.54 10.13
C LEU A 352 4.28 4.15 10.37
N ARG A 353 4.51 5.44 10.02
CA ARG A 353 5.83 6.08 10.03
C ARG A 353 6.17 6.84 11.31
N ASP A 354 5.44 6.64 12.40
CA ASP A 354 5.79 7.33 13.67
C ASP A 354 7.17 6.89 14.16
N ARG A 355 7.95 7.84 14.68
CA ARG A 355 9.32 7.62 15.18
C ARG A 355 9.37 6.89 16.51
N ARG A 356 8.30 7.00 17.30
CA ARG A 356 8.16 6.43 18.65
C ARG A 356 7.78 4.96 18.56
N THR A 357 8.55 4.13 19.24
CA THR A 357 8.40 2.67 19.19
C THR A 357 6.99 2.20 19.58
N ARG A 358 6.43 2.72 20.69
CA ARG A 358 5.10 2.32 21.18
C ARG A 358 3.98 2.76 20.25
N VAL A 359 4.05 4.01 19.74
CA VAL A 359 3.04 4.55 18.82
C VAL A 359 3.04 3.79 17.50
N ALA A 360 4.22 3.50 16.96
CA ALA A 360 4.35 2.69 15.76
C ALA A 360 3.82 1.26 15.96
N LEU A 361 4.09 0.63 17.13
CA LEU A 361 3.56 -0.69 17.48
C LEU A 361 2.03 -0.69 17.54
N ALA A 362 1.42 0.32 18.16
CA ALA A 362 -0.03 0.48 18.21
C ALA A 362 -0.64 0.67 16.82
N ALA A 363 -0.01 1.48 15.95
CA ALA A 363 -0.44 1.67 14.57
C ALA A 363 -0.34 0.38 13.74
N LEU A 364 0.72 -0.39 13.91
CA LEU A 364 0.89 -1.71 13.28
C LEU A 364 -0.20 -2.70 13.71
N ALA A 365 -0.58 -2.70 14.99
CA ALA A 365 -1.68 -3.54 15.49
C ALA A 365 -3.03 -3.10 14.92
N ALA A 366 -3.31 -1.79 14.91
CA ALA A 366 -4.56 -1.24 14.36
C ALA A 366 -4.75 -1.54 12.86
N LYS A 367 -3.65 -1.76 12.14
CA LYS A 367 -3.64 -2.11 10.70
C LYS A 367 -3.42 -3.62 10.47
N ASN A 368 -3.56 -4.47 11.48
CA ASN A 368 -3.43 -5.93 11.42
C ASN A 368 -2.04 -6.45 10.96
N TRP A 369 -0.98 -5.64 11.08
CA TRP A 369 0.40 -6.08 10.84
C TRP A 369 1.03 -6.80 12.03
N VAL A 370 0.43 -6.68 13.19
CA VAL A 370 0.81 -7.33 14.45
C VAL A 370 -0.48 -7.74 15.16
N GLU A 371 -0.52 -8.97 15.66
CA GLU A 371 -1.65 -9.45 16.45
C GLU A 371 -1.83 -8.59 17.70
N PRO A 372 -3.06 -8.20 18.07
CA PRO A 372 -3.32 -7.30 19.20
C PRO A 372 -2.72 -7.76 20.52
N GLU A 373 -2.78 -9.06 20.84
CA GLU A 373 -2.21 -9.65 22.06
C GLU A 373 -0.67 -9.58 22.06
N ALA A 374 -0.05 -9.83 20.90
CA ALA A 374 1.39 -9.71 20.75
C ALA A 374 1.84 -8.25 20.92
N ALA A 375 1.11 -7.30 20.36
CA ALA A 375 1.39 -5.89 20.49
C ALA A 375 1.28 -5.43 21.95
N ALA A 376 0.23 -5.82 22.66
CA ALA A 376 0.05 -5.51 24.08
C ALA A 376 1.18 -6.09 24.95
N THR A 377 1.59 -7.34 24.67
CA THR A 377 2.71 -7.99 25.37
C THR A 377 4.04 -7.28 25.13
N LEU A 378 4.33 -6.89 23.88
CA LEU A 378 5.55 -6.17 23.53
C LEU A 378 5.57 -4.75 24.13
N ASP A 379 4.43 -4.05 24.14
CA ASP A 379 4.30 -2.71 24.73
C ASP A 379 4.56 -2.74 26.24
N ALA A 380 3.91 -3.64 26.95
CA ALA A 380 4.11 -3.81 28.40
C ALA A 380 5.55 -4.20 28.74
N ALA A 381 6.15 -5.09 27.94
CA ALA A 381 7.55 -5.47 28.13
C ALA A 381 8.51 -4.31 27.82
N TYR A 382 8.24 -3.54 26.76
CA TYR A 382 9.04 -2.35 26.41
C TYR A 382 9.02 -1.33 27.54
N LEU A 383 7.83 -1.01 28.07
CA LEU A 383 7.66 -0.08 29.17
C LEU A 383 8.50 -0.52 30.40
N ALA A 384 8.32 -1.76 30.85
CA ALA A 384 9.00 -2.29 32.03
C ALA A 384 10.53 -2.40 31.84
N HIS A 385 11.00 -2.76 30.63
CA HIS A 385 12.44 -2.78 30.33
C HIS A 385 13.05 -1.36 30.30
N ARG A 386 12.33 -0.36 29.80
CA ARG A 386 12.78 1.03 29.78
C ARG A 386 12.84 1.64 31.18
N GLU A 387 11.83 1.37 32.03
CA GLU A 387 11.89 1.76 33.44
C GLU A 387 13.08 1.11 34.15
N LEU A 388 13.31 -0.18 33.95
CA LEU A 388 14.47 -0.88 34.51
C LEU A 388 15.80 -0.30 33.99
N GLU A 389 15.88 0.07 32.70
CA GLU A 389 17.05 0.74 32.11
C GLU A 389 17.36 2.06 32.84
N HIS A 390 16.33 2.84 33.19
CA HIS A 390 16.50 4.07 33.95
C HIS A 390 17.01 3.79 35.36
N ARG A 391 16.48 2.76 36.06
CA ARG A 391 16.97 2.38 37.41
C ARG A 391 18.45 2.01 37.40
N LEU A 392 18.88 1.21 36.39
CA LEU A 392 20.28 0.83 36.20
C LEU A 392 21.19 2.06 36.01
N GLN A 393 20.71 3.07 35.25
CA GLN A 393 21.49 4.26 34.92
C GLN A 393 21.52 5.30 36.04
N MET A 394 20.46 5.39 36.86
CA MET A 394 20.33 6.35 37.95
C MET A 394 21.32 6.08 39.09
N VAL A 395 21.79 4.86 39.25
CA VAL A 395 22.71 4.49 40.37
C VAL A 395 23.98 5.33 40.31
N ASP A 396 24.67 5.40 39.17
CA ASP A 396 25.99 6.01 39.00
C ASP A 396 26.09 6.97 37.79
N ASP A 397 24.98 7.39 37.17
CA ASP A 397 24.94 8.11 35.86
C ASP A 397 25.82 7.45 34.79
N ARG A 398 25.74 6.11 34.69
CA ARG A 398 26.49 5.33 33.70
C ARG A 398 25.57 4.85 32.59
N GLN A 399 26.06 4.85 31.34
CA GLN A 399 25.40 4.22 30.21
C GLN A 399 25.53 2.69 30.32
N THR A 400 24.75 2.09 31.20
CA THR A 400 24.73 0.64 31.39
C THR A 400 23.37 0.06 31.07
N HIS A 401 23.37 -1.18 30.59
CA HIS A 401 22.20 -1.99 30.28
C HIS A 401 22.29 -3.37 30.94
N ASP A 402 23.32 -3.60 31.74
CA ASP A 402 23.61 -4.88 32.35
C ASP A 402 23.00 -4.95 33.75
N VAL A 403 22.10 -5.89 33.94
CA VAL A 403 21.62 -6.22 35.29
C VAL A 403 22.80 -6.81 36.08
N PRO A 404 23.10 -6.30 37.30
CA PRO A 404 24.24 -6.72 38.06
C PRO A 404 24.25 -8.23 38.33
N ALA A 405 25.46 -8.82 38.41
CA ALA A 405 25.64 -10.23 38.72
C ALA A 405 25.38 -10.56 40.19
N SER A 406 25.77 -9.63 41.10
CA SER A 406 25.65 -9.87 42.56
C SER A 406 24.22 -9.61 43.04
N ASP A 407 23.76 -10.43 43.94
CA ASP A 407 22.44 -10.28 44.59
C ASP A 407 22.31 -8.93 45.29
N THR A 408 23.36 -8.49 45.96
CA THR A 408 23.37 -7.19 46.67
C THR A 408 23.09 -6.03 45.70
N ALA A 409 23.76 -6.00 44.55
CA ALA A 409 23.55 -4.94 43.56
C ALA A 409 22.17 -5.08 42.87
N ARG A 410 21.66 -6.31 42.64
CA ARG A 410 20.29 -6.51 42.11
C ARG A 410 19.21 -6.07 43.09
N ARG A 411 19.43 -6.30 44.41
CA ARG A 411 18.51 -5.76 45.47
C ARG A 411 18.40 -4.25 45.39
N VAL A 412 19.49 -3.53 45.09
CA VAL A 412 19.44 -2.07 44.90
C VAL A 412 18.48 -1.72 43.74
N ILE A 413 18.58 -2.43 42.62
CA ILE A 413 17.72 -2.15 41.43
C ILE A 413 16.25 -2.55 41.74
N ALA A 414 16.03 -3.69 42.40
CA ALA A 414 14.69 -4.11 42.85
C ALA A 414 14.07 -3.06 43.78
N ALA A 415 14.82 -2.60 44.77
CA ALA A 415 14.37 -1.55 45.72
C ALA A 415 14.06 -0.21 45.05
N LEU A 416 14.88 0.21 44.08
CA LEU A 416 14.61 1.40 43.26
C LEU A 416 13.35 1.23 42.40
N SER A 417 12.99 -0.01 42.05
CA SER A 417 11.77 -0.35 41.33
C SER A 417 10.55 -0.55 42.26
N GLY A 418 10.74 -0.42 43.58
CA GLY A 418 9.69 -0.62 44.57
C GLY A 418 9.42 -2.12 44.89
N GLU A 419 10.28 -3.07 44.46
CA GLU A 419 10.11 -4.47 44.65
C GLU A 419 10.97 -4.98 45.85
N PRO A 420 10.34 -5.45 46.92
CA PRO A 420 11.06 -5.89 48.10
C PRO A 420 11.67 -7.30 47.95
N ASP A 421 11.09 -8.14 47.10
CA ASP A 421 11.52 -9.54 46.91
C ASP A 421 12.39 -9.66 45.65
N LEU A 422 13.67 -9.97 45.84
CA LEU A 422 14.61 -10.16 44.73
C LEU A 422 14.21 -11.35 43.82
N ALA A 423 13.65 -12.42 44.38
CA ALA A 423 13.26 -13.59 43.60
C ALA A 423 12.06 -13.26 42.70
N ALA A 424 11.08 -12.48 43.18
CA ALA A 424 9.96 -11.99 42.41
C ALA A 424 10.44 -11.05 41.28
N PHE A 425 11.38 -10.12 41.56
CA PHE A 425 12.02 -9.24 40.60
C PHE A 425 12.70 -10.04 39.46
N ASP A 426 13.57 -10.99 39.82
CA ASP A 426 14.28 -11.82 38.85
C ASP A 426 13.32 -12.67 37.99
N ALA A 427 12.31 -13.29 38.60
CA ALA A 427 11.31 -14.08 37.90
C ALA A 427 10.46 -13.23 36.92
N ALA A 428 10.05 -12.05 37.34
CA ALA A 428 9.30 -11.12 36.50
C ALA A 428 10.12 -10.63 35.28
N LEU A 429 11.41 -10.35 35.48
CA LEU A 429 12.32 -9.98 34.40
C LEU A 429 12.48 -11.13 33.38
N GLU A 430 12.70 -12.35 33.86
CA GLU A 430 12.85 -13.53 33.01
C GLU A 430 11.56 -13.83 32.22
N ALA A 431 10.41 -13.80 32.89
CA ALA A 431 9.13 -14.02 32.26
C ALA A 431 8.86 -13.03 31.09
N ARG A 432 9.16 -11.74 31.33
CA ARG A 432 9.04 -10.69 30.28
C ARG A 432 9.95 -10.96 29.08
N ARG A 433 11.23 -11.28 29.34
CA ARG A 433 12.20 -11.59 28.28
C ARG A 433 11.77 -12.79 27.45
N ASN A 434 11.30 -13.85 28.13
CA ASN A 434 10.80 -15.05 27.43
C ASN A 434 9.54 -14.76 26.60
N ALA A 435 8.65 -13.88 27.06
CA ALA A 435 7.48 -13.46 26.31
C ALA A 435 7.86 -12.69 25.04
N VAL A 436 8.79 -11.73 25.13
CA VAL A 436 9.30 -10.99 23.96
C VAL A 436 9.99 -11.94 22.97
N ALA A 437 10.86 -12.84 23.46
CA ALA A 437 11.58 -13.78 22.61
C ALA A 437 10.62 -14.69 21.83
N ARG A 438 9.56 -15.20 22.44
CA ARG A 438 8.54 -16.04 21.77
C ARG A 438 7.83 -15.31 20.64
N ILE A 439 7.60 -14.00 20.77
CA ILE A 439 6.94 -13.19 19.74
C ILE A 439 7.93 -12.78 18.64
N ALA A 440 9.15 -12.40 19.02
CA ALA A 440 10.14 -11.86 18.10
C ALA A 440 10.89 -12.96 17.34
N GLU A 441 11.15 -14.12 17.96
CA GLU A 441 12.01 -15.16 17.39
C GLU A 441 11.46 -15.80 16.10
N PRO A 442 10.15 -16.14 15.99
CA PRO A 442 9.59 -16.67 14.75
C PRO A 442 9.70 -15.71 13.56
N PHE A 443 9.66 -14.41 13.82
CA PHE A 443 9.80 -13.39 12.81
C PHE A 443 11.24 -13.26 12.28
N PHE A 444 12.23 -13.51 13.15
CA PHE A 444 13.65 -13.40 12.81
C PHE A 444 14.31 -14.74 12.51
N GLN A 445 13.67 -15.87 12.78
CA GLN A 445 14.22 -17.16 12.33
C GLN A 445 13.99 -17.27 10.82
N PRO A 446 15.04 -17.51 10.02
CA PRO A 446 14.85 -18.10 8.72
C PRO A 446 14.10 -19.39 8.98
N SER A 447 13.01 -19.64 8.23
CA SER A 447 12.31 -20.94 8.29
C SER A 447 13.38 -22.00 8.29
N ARG A 448 13.61 -22.67 9.44
CA ARG A 448 14.55 -23.79 9.46
C ARG A 448 14.09 -24.68 8.34
N PRO A 449 14.95 -25.06 7.39
CA PRO A 449 14.62 -26.16 6.54
C PRO A 449 14.23 -27.26 7.52
N SER A 450 12.98 -27.67 7.49
CA SER A 450 12.59 -28.94 8.09
C SER A 450 13.72 -29.87 7.69
N ARG A 451 14.32 -30.57 8.66
CA ARG A 451 15.15 -31.75 8.35
C ARG A 451 14.23 -32.82 7.80
N LEU A 452 13.60 -32.49 6.69
CA LEU A 452 13.22 -33.45 5.70
C LEU A 452 14.56 -33.87 5.09
N SER A 453 14.84 -35.14 5.18
CA SER A 453 15.98 -35.87 4.66
C SER A 453 16.59 -35.17 3.45
N ALA A 454 17.96 -35.14 3.43
CA ALA A 454 18.66 -34.75 2.20
C ALA A 454 17.89 -35.36 1.02
N PRO A 455 17.51 -34.57 0.01
CA PRO A 455 16.77 -35.14 -1.11
C PRO A 455 17.58 -36.31 -1.64
N GLU A 456 16.97 -37.48 -1.71
CA GLU A 456 17.53 -38.56 -2.50
C GLU A 456 17.87 -37.99 -3.88
N PRO A 457 18.99 -38.37 -4.51
CA PRO A 457 19.38 -37.84 -5.80
C PRO A 457 18.21 -38.06 -6.75
N ALA A 458 17.67 -36.95 -7.26
CA ALA A 458 16.47 -36.89 -8.06
C ALA A 458 16.56 -37.88 -9.22
N GLN A 459 15.56 -38.76 -9.25
CA GLN A 459 15.20 -39.52 -10.45
C GLN A 459 14.94 -38.53 -11.60
N ASP A 460 15.52 -38.81 -12.78
CA ASP A 460 15.33 -38.21 -14.10
C ASP A 460 14.65 -36.81 -14.14
N ARG A 461 15.48 -35.76 -13.94
CA ARG A 461 15.07 -34.41 -14.30
C ARG A 461 15.05 -34.29 -15.82
N SER A 462 14.00 -33.63 -16.37
CA SER A 462 14.00 -33.35 -17.79
C SER A 462 15.15 -32.43 -18.19
N ASP A 463 15.71 -32.59 -19.39
CA ASP A 463 16.80 -31.72 -19.94
C ASP A 463 16.40 -30.21 -19.85
N ALA A 464 15.14 -29.93 -19.97
CA ALA A 464 14.58 -28.58 -19.86
C ALA A 464 14.71 -28.01 -18.43
N ALA A 465 14.53 -28.84 -17.41
CA ALA A 465 14.67 -28.44 -15.99
C ALA A 465 16.14 -28.14 -15.67
N GLU A 466 17.06 -28.98 -16.14
CA GLU A 466 18.49 -28.77 -15.94
C GLU A 466 19.00 -27.49 -16.66
N ALA A 467 18.54 -27.24 -17.88
CA ALA A 467 18.86 -26.03 -18.62
C ALA A 467 18.36 -24.75 -17.93
N ALA A 468 17.12 -24.76 -17.39
CA ALA A 468 16.57 -23.64 -16.63
C ALA A 468 17.37 -23.36 -15.34
N LEU A 469 17.66 -24.42 -14.57
CA LEU A 469 18.46 -24.32 -13.33
C LEU A 469 19.87 -23.81 -13.60
N SER A 470 20.51 -24.26 -14.68
CA SER A 470 21.83 -23.77 -15.08
C SER A 470 21.84 -22.28 -15.35
N ARG A 471 20.84 -21.75 -16.09
CA ARG A 471 20.69 -20.30 -16.32
C ARG A 471 20.44 -19.51 -15.03
N TRP A 472 19.62 -20.07 -14.12
CA TRP A 472 19.34 -19.41 -12.84
C TRP A 472 20.59 -19.30 -11.97
N ARG A 473 21.39 -20.37 -11.89
CA ARG A 473 22.62 -20.45 -11.10
C ARG A 473 23.76 -19.61 -11.68
N SER A 474 23.89 -19.55 -13.03
CA SER A 474 24.93 -18.77 -13.71
C SER A 474 24.74 -17.26 -13.58
N GLY A 475 23.52 -16.78 -13.27
CA GLY A 475 23.19 -15.36 -13.24
C GLY A 475 22.90 -14.76 -14.62
N GLU A 476 22.59 -15.59 -15.60
CA GLU A 476 22.26 -15.20 -16.98
C GLU A 476 20.95 -14.38 -17.02
N ILE A 477 19.96 -14.73 -16.20
CA ILE A 477 18.68 -14.01 -16.13
C ILE A 477 18.80 -12.77 -15.21
N PRO A 478 18.06 -11.67 -15.50
CA PRO A 478 18.10 -10.43 -14.70
C PRO A 478 17.84 -10.66 -13.20
N ALA A 479 16.89 -11.55 -12.85
CA ALA A 479 16.55 -11.87 -11.48
C ALA A 479 17.70 -12.44 -10.66
N THR A 480 18.70 -13.09 -11.26
CA THR A 480 19.80 -13.77 -10.56
C THR A 480 21.19 -13.16 -10.83
N ARG A 481 21.26 -11.98 -11.46
CA ARG A 481 22.53 -11.31 -11.77
C ARG A 481 23.40 -11.03 -10.54
N THR A 482 22.81 -10.71 -9.42
CA THR A 482 23.54 -10.39 -8.18
C THR A 482 23.93 -11.66 -7.42
N ALA A 483 25.09 -11.66 -6.77
CA ALA A 483 25.53 -12.78 -5.91
C ALA A 483 24.48 -13.07 -4.83
N ARG A 484 23.87 -12.03 -4.27
CA ARG A 484 22.82 -12.14 -3.25
C ARG A 484 21.56 -12.85 -3.77
N ALA A 485 21.11 -12.53 -4.98
CA ALA A 485 19.95 -13.21 -5.58
C ALA A 485 20.22 -14.71 -5.80
N ARG A 486 21.42 -15.07 -6.26
CA ARG A 486 21.84 -16.48 -6.43
C ARG A 486 21.90 -17.26 -5.12
N GLU A 487 22.41 -16.63 -4.06
CA GLU A 487 22.42 -17.22 -2.71
C GLU A 487 21.03 -17.55 -2.21
N ILE A 488 20.07 -16.61 -2.36
CA ILE A 488 18.67 -16.81 -1.94
C ILE A 488 18.02 -17.90 -2.79
N LEU A 489 18.22 -17.85 -4.12
CA LEU A 489 17.68 -18.86 -5.03
C LEU A 489 18.18 -20.26 -4.68
N GLY A 490 19.49 -20.42 -4.37
CA GLY A 490 20.08 -21.71 -3.97
C GLY A 490 19.38 -22.33 -2.75
N ARG A 491 18.87 -21.51 -1.82
CA ARG A 491 18.08 -22.00 -0.68
C ARG A 491 16.64 -22.35 -1.05
N LEU A 492 16.07 -21.66 -2.05
CA LEU A 492 14.69 -21.85 -2.49
C LEU A 492 14.54 -22.94 -3.56
N GLU A 493 15.62 -23.30 -4.25
CA GLU A 493 15.61 -24.17 -5.42
C GLU A 493 14.83 -25.48 -5.21
N GLY A 494 15.12 -26.20 -4.13
CA GLY A 494 14.43 -27.44 -3.81
C GLY A 494 12.92 -27.23 -3.67
N ARG A 495 12.51 -26.19 -2.93
CA ARG A 495 11.10 -25.88 -2.73
C ARG A 495 10.41 -25.41 -4.01
N ILE A 496 11.07 -24.64 -4.85
CA ILE A 496 10.54 -24.21 -6.16
C ILE A 496 10.25 -25.45 -7.01
N LEU A 497 11.21 -26.37 -7.06
CA LEU A 497 11.05 -27.61 -7.84
C LEU A 497 9.94 -28.51 -7.26
N ASP A 498 9.84 -28.63 -5.94
CA ASP A 498 8.78 -29.40 -5.27
C ASP A 498 7.40 -28.81 -5.62
N ALA A 499 7.23 -27.47 -5.51
CA ALA A 499 5.99 -26.80 -5.83
C ALA A 499 5.60 -26.94 -7.32
N LEU A 500 6.58 -26.85 -8.24
CA LEU A 500 6.34 -27.00 -9.67
C LEU A 500 6.09 -28.46 -10.07
N SER A 501 6.75 -29.43 -9.41
CA SER A 501 6.55 -30.86 -9.65
C SER A 501 5.18 -31.36 -9.19
N ALA A 502 4.58 -30.67 -8.20
CA ALA A 502 3.22 -30.95 -7.74
C ALA A 502 2.14 -30.46 -8.73
N ALA A 503 2.53 -29.64 -9.73
CA ALA A 503 1.60 -29.16 -10.74
C ALA A 503 1.14 -30.26 -11.70
N ALA A 504 -0.04 -30.10 -12.28
CA ALA A 504 -0.63 -31.04 -13.23
C ALA A 504 0.25 -31.27 -14.50
N ALA A 505 1.07 -30.27 -14.87
CA ALA A 505 2.05 -30.35 -15.97
C ALA A 505 3.38 -29.71 -15.53
N PRO A 506 4.28 -30.48 -14.86
CA PRO A 506 5.51 -29.95 -14.26
C PRO A 506 6.42 -29.19 -15.23
N ASP A 507 6.64 -29.71 -16.43
CA ASP A 507 7.50 -29.08 -17.43
C ASP A 507 6.94 -27.76 -17.98
N GLU A 508 5.63 -27.64 -18.10
CA GLU A 508 4.98 -26.39 -18.50
C GLU A 508 5.01 -25.35 -17.40
N ALA A 509 4.77 -25.77 -16.16
CA ALA A 509 4.86 -24.94 -14.99
C ALA A 509 6.29 -24.39 -14.81
N LEU A 510 7.30 -25.24 -15.01
CA LEU A 510 8.72 -24.85 -14.97
C LEU A 510 9.06 -23.82 -16.06
N ARG A 511 8.63 -24.06 -17.30
CA ARG A 511 8.82 -23.10 -18.41
C ARG A 511 8.14 -21.77 -18.15
N ALA A 512 6.94 -21.77 -17.59
CA ALA A 512 6.22 -20.55 -17.20
C ALA A 512 6.93 -19.83 -16.04
N PHE A 513 7.42 -20.57 -15.06
CA PHE A 513 8.17 -20.02 -13.94
C PHE A 513 9.55 -19.45 -14.38
N ASP A 514 10.23 -20.12 -15.32
CA ASP A 514 11.47 -19.60 -15.91
C ASP A 514 11.23 -18.29 -16.68
N ARG A 515 10.15 -18.21 -17.46
CA ARG A 515 9.74 -16.93 -18.10
C ARG A 515 9.42 -15.87 -17.06
N PHE A 516 8.70 -16.24 -16.00
CA PHE A 516 8.39 -15.34 -14.90
C PHE A 516 9.66 -14.78 -14.25
N LEU A 517 10.64 -15.63 -13.87
CA LEU A 517 11.90 -15.16 -13.32
C LEU A 517 12.70 -14.31 -14.32
N SER A 518 12.70 -14.69 -15.59
CA SER A 518 13.40 -13.95 -16.67
C SER A 518 12.78 -12.56 -16.92
N GLY A 519 11.49 -12.40 -16.68
CA GLY A 519 10.75 -11.13 -16.78
C GLY A 519 10.99 -10.17 -15.60
N LEU A 520 11.52 -10.66 -14.47
CA LEU A 520 11.76 -9.82 -13.30
C LEU A 520 13.00 -8.92 -13.50
N PRO A 521 12.90 -7.59 -13.34
CA PRO A 521 14.05 -6.69 -13.50
C PRO A 521 15.11 -6.86 -12.42
N ALA A 522 14.71 -7.30 -11.21
CA ALA A 522 15.59 -7.60 -10.07
C ALA A 522 14.96 -8.69 -9.19
N GLY A 523 15.73 -9.72 -8.83
CA GLY A 523 15.20 -10.88 -8.13
C GLY A 523 15.28 -10.84 -6.60
N VAL A 524 16.21 -10.07 -6.01
CA VAL A 524 16.48 -10.11 -4.56
C VAL A 524 15.21 -9.94 -3.72
N GLN A 525 14.35 -8.98 -4.07
CA GLN A 525 13.13 -8.70 -3.30
C GLN A 525 12.12 -9.84 -3.39
N ILE A 526 11.85 -10.33 -4.62
CA ILE A 526 10.85 -11.39 -4.85
C ILE A 526 11.31 -12.72 -4.28
N LEU A 527 12.59 -13.07 -4.47
CA LEU A 527 13.14 -14.29 -3.88
C LEU A 527 13.15 -14.23 -2.35
N SER A 528 13.47 -13.08 -1.74
CA SER A 528 13.36 -12.89 -0.29
C SER A 528 11.92 -12.99 0.19
N LEU A 529 10.96 -12.52 -0.61
CA LEU A 529 9.54 -12.63 -0.32
C LEU A 529 9.06 -14.09 -0.32
N PHE A 530 9.49 -14.88 -1.28
CA PHE A 530 9.19 -16.33 -1.34
C PHE A 530 9.79 -17.08 -0.16
N GLU A 531 11.00 -16.71 0.27
CA GLU A 531 11.65 -17.30 1.44
C GLU A 531 10.89 -16.97 2.73
N ALA A 532 10.41 -15.73 2.87
CA ALA A 532 9.61 -15.31 4.01
C ALA A 532 8.17 -15.86 4.01
N ASN A 533 7.59 -16.12 2.82
CA ASN A 533 6.20 -16.52 2.63
C ASN A 533 6.10 -17.75 1.70
N PRO A 534 6.30 -18.95 2.23
CA PRO A 534 6.26 -20.18 1.43
C PRO A 534 4.94 -20.43 0.68
N ARG A 535 3.80 -20.06 1.28
CA ARG A 535 2.47 -20.18 0.64
C ARG A 535 2.33 -19.29 -0.61
N LEU A 536 3.08 -18.19 -0.65
CA LEU A 536 3.09 -17.32 -1.84
C LEU A 536 3.83 -17.98 -3.00
N LEU A 537 4.91 -18.71 -2.73
CA LEU A 537 5.60 -19.48 -3.75
C LEU A 537 4.67 -20.58 -4.33
N ASP A 538 3.93 -21.28 -3.47
CA ASP A 538 2.97 -22.30 -3.87
C ASP A 538 1.88 -21.69 -4.78
N LEU A 539 1.36 -20.50 -4.43
CA LEU A 539 0.40 -19.77 -5.26
C LEU A 539 0.99 -19.35 -6.62
N VAL A 540 2.23 -18.86 -6.65
CA VAL A 540 2.88 -18.47 -7.91
C VAL A 540 3.14 -19.69 -8.79
N ALA A 541 3.52 -20.83 -8.21
CA ALA A 541 3.65 -22.09 -8.94
C ALA A 541 2.31 -22.53 -9.54
N GLU A 542 1.21 -22.43 -8.79
CA GLU A 542 -0.16 -22.70 -9.27
C GLU A 542 -0.53 -21.78 -10.45
N ILE A 543 -0.26 -20.47 -10.33
CA ILE A 543 -0.50 -19.49 -11.40
C ILE A 543 0.33 -19.83 -12.65
N CYS A 544 1.62 -20.17 -12.48
CA CYS A 544 2.49 -20.56 -13.60
C CYS A 544 1.98 -21.82 -14.32
N ALA A 545 1.41 -22.76 -13.58
CA ALA A 545 0.88 -24.00 -14.13
C ALA A 545 -0.45 -23.84 -14.85
N ALA A 546 -1.35 -22.97 -14.35
CA ALA A 546 -2.72 -22.86 -14.83
C ALA A 546 -2.99 -21.62 -15.69
N ALA A 547 -2.23 -20.54 -15.51
CA ALA A 547 -2.49 -19.23 -16.11
C ALA A 547 -1.20 -18.50 -16.54
N PRO A 548 -0.51 -18.94 -17.62
CA PRO A 548 0.73 -18.32 -18.09
C PRO A 548 0.64 -16.81 -18.32
N ARG A 549 -0.51 -16.32 -18.81
CA ARG A 549 -0.76 -14.89 -19.01
C ARG A 549 -0.75 -14.10 -17.70
N LEU A 550 -1.30 -14.68 -16.63
CA LEU A 550 -1.30 -14.08 -15.30
C LEU A 550 0.11 -14.09 -14.71
N ALA A 551 0.90 -15.15 -14.95
CA ALA A 551 2.32 -15.22 -14.57
C ALA A 551 3.15 -14.15 -15.29
N ASP A 552 2.95 -13.96 -16.59
CA ASP A 552 3.60 -12.90 -17.39
C ASP A 552 3.22 -11.49 -16.91
N HIS A 553 1.96 -11.29 -16.49
CA HIS A 553 1.52 -10.02 -15.91
C HIS A 553 2.25 -9.74 -14.60
N LEU A 554 2.36 -10.75 -13.75
CA LEU A 554 3.05 -10.65 -12.46
C LEU A 554 4.54 -10.34 -12.65
N ALA A 555 5.20 -10.98 -13.62
CA ALA A 555 6.61 -10.72 -13.94
C ALA A 555 6.86 -9.26 -14.35
N ARG A 556 5.98 -8.71 -15.19
CA ARG A 556 6.10 -7.33 -15.67
C ARG A 556 5.68 -6.27 -14.65
N ASN A 557 4.90 -6.64 -13.63
CA ASN A 557 4.37 -5.73 -12.63
C ASN A 557 4.65 -6.24 -11.20
N PRO A 558 5.93 -6.22 -10.74
CA PRO A 558 6.31 -6.77 -9.44
C PRO A 558 5.59 -6.10 -8.24
N ALA A 559 5.14 -4.85 -8.40
CA ALA A 559 4.36 -4.13 -7.39
C ALA A 559 3.06 -4.85 -6.99
N VAL A 560 2.52 -5.69 -7.87
CA VAL A 560 1.29 -6.46 -7.62
C VAL A 560 1.50 -7.55 -6.55
N PHE A 561 2.75 -7.99 -6.30
CA PHE A 561 3.05 -8.89 -5.18
C PHE A 561 2.65 -8.32 -3.82
N ASP A 562 2.73 -6.99 -3.68
CA ASP A 562 2.34 -6.33 -2.44
C ASP A 562 0.86 -6.53 -2.11
N ALA A 563 0.02 -6.58 -3.16
CA ALA A 563 -1.40 -6.84 -3.00
C ALA A 563 -1.70 -8.27 -2.51
N LEU A 564 -0.91 -9.27 -2.93
CA LEU A 564 -1.06 -10.68 -2.50
C LEU A 564 -0.90 -10.89 -1.00
N LEU A 565 -0.21 -9.98 -0.32
CA LEU A 565 0.08 -10.06 1.11
C LEU A 565 -0.96 -9.37 1.97
N ALA A 566 -1.86 -8.59 1.35
CA ALA A 566 -2.96 -7.98 2.05
C ALA A 566 -4.03 -9.04 2.38
N THR A 567 -4.54 -9.06 3.61
CA THR A 567 -5.61 -9.99 4.04
C THR A 567 -6.85 -9.87 3.17
N GLU A 568 -7.14 -8.65 2.70
CA GLU A 568 -8.30 -8.36 1.84
C GLU A 568 -8.15 -8.89 0.40
N PHE A 569 -6.98 -9.39 0.00
CA PHE A 569 -6.76 -9.86 -1.39
C PHE A 569 -7.71 -10.98 -1.80
N PHE A 570 -8.02 -11.89 -0.87
CA PHE A 570 -8.92 -13.04 -1.11
C PHE A 570 -10.39 -12.75 -0.77
N GLU A 571 -10.68 -11.57 -0.21
CA GLU A 571 -12.06 -11.15 0.01
C GLU A 571 -12.74 -10.75 -1.32
N PRO A 572 -14.08 -10.85 -1.42
CA PRO A 572 -14.80 -10.37 -2.60
C PRO A 572 -14.45 -8.93 -2.94
N LEU A 573 -14.35 -8.63 -4.24
CA LEU A 573 -14.07 -7.26 -4.66
C LEU A 573 -15.21 -6.32 -4.30
N PRO A 574 -14.90 -5.11 -3.82
CA PRO A 574 -15.90 -4.10 -3.54
C PRO A 574 -16.59 -3.66 -4.84
N GLY A 575 -17.85 -3.22 -4.75
CA GLY A 575 -18.61 -2.71 -5.88
C GLY A 575 -17.99 -1.45 -6.52
N ALA A 576 -18.45 -1.06 -7.72
CA ALA A 576 -17.87 0.01 -8.54
C ALA A 576 -17.72 1.36 -7.81
N GLU A 577 -18.64 1.72 -6.92
CA GLU A 577 -18.58 2.99 -6.19
C GLU A 577 -17.47 2.99 -5.11
N ALA A 578 -17.30 1.88 -4.40
CA ALA A 578 -16.20 1.74 -3.42
C ALA A 578 -14.84 1.71 -4.12
N GLN A 579 -14.73 1.00 -5.25
CA GLN A 579 -13.54 1.00 -6.11
C GLN A 579 -13.23 2.41 -6.64
N ARG A 580 -14.24 3.18 -7.04
CA ARG A 580 -14.08 4.58 -7.46
C ARG A 580 -13.55 5.47 -6.33
N LYS A 581 -14.06 5.29 -5.11
CA LYS A 581 -13.60 6.05 -3.93
C LYS A 581 -12.13 5.75 -3.63
N ASP A 582 -11.73 4.49 -3.68
CA ASP A 582 -10.34 4.06 -3.49
C ASP A 582 -9.43 4.66 -4.58
N LEU A 583 -9.80 4.52 -5.85
CA LEU A 583 -9.02 5.09 -6.95
C LEU A 583 -8.88 6.63 -6.84
N ARG A 584 -9.91 7.33 -6.43
CA ARG A 584 -9.82 8.78 -6.17
C ARG A 584 -8.82 9.13 -5.07
N ALA A 585 -8.74 8.33 -4.01
CA ALA A 585 -7.74 8.50 -2.97
C ALA A 585 -6.30 8.29 -3.49
N TRP A 586 -6.12 7.42 -4.50
CA TRP A 586 -4.84 7.28 -5.20
C TRP A 586 -4.52 8.52 -6.03
N LEU A 587 -5.48 9.03 -6.82
CA LEU A 587 -5.30 10.20 -7.69
C LEU A 587 -5.03 11.49 -6.89
N SER A 588 -5.62 11.65 -5.72
CA SER A 588 -5.41 12.84 -4.87
C SER A 588 -3.98 12.98 -4.32
N ARG A 589 -3.16 11.94 -4.46
CA ARG A 589 -1.75 11.96 -4.05
C ARG A 589 -0.80 12.46 -5.15
N GLU A 590 -1.33 12.67 -6.36
CA GLU A 590 -0.55 13.06 -7.53
C GLU A 590 -1.08 14.42 -8.06
N ASP A 591 -0.19 15.39 -8.19
CA ASP A 591 -0.54 16.74 -8.68
C ASP A 591 -0.42 16.87 -10.20
N ASP A 592 0.41 16.03 -10.84
CA ASP A 592 0.69 16.04 -12.25
C ASP A 592 -0.24 15.11 -13.03
N TYR A 593 -0.73 15.57 -14.20
CA TYR A 593 -1.68 14.81 -15.03
C TYR A 593 -1.12 13.47 -15.52
N GLU A 594 0.15 13.44 -15.98
CA GLU A 594 0.76 12.18 -16.47
C GLU A 594 0.94 11.18 -15.34
N LYS A 595 1.31 11.66 -14.13
CA LYS A 595 1.39 10.80 -12.93
C LYS A 595 0.04 10.26 -12.51
N LYS A 596 -1.04 11.04 -12.69
CA LYS A 596 -2.42 10.55 -12.46
C LYS A 596 -2.78 9.44 -13.44
N LEU A 597 -2.43 9.57 -14.74
CA LEU A 597 -2.65 8.50 -15.71
C LEU A 597 -1.89 7.21 -15.35
N ASP A 598 -0.66 7.32 -14.85
CA ASP A 598 0.11 6.18 -14.36
C ASP A 598 -0.47 5.58 -13.08
N ALA A 599 -0.96 6.41 -12.16
CA ALA A 599 -1.61 5.94 -10.92
C ALA A 599 -2.86 5.10 -11.23
N VAL A 600 -3.71 5.53 -12.17
CA VAL A 600 -4.88 4.74 -12.61
C VAL A 600 -4.45 3.39 -13.18
N ARG A 601 -3.37 3.35 -13.97
CA ARG A 601 -2.87 2.10 -14.58
C ARG A 601 -2.31 1.14 -13.53
N ARG A 602 -1.51 1.63 -12.58
CA ARG A 602 -1.01 0.81 -11.47
C ARG A 602 -2.14 0.22 -10.65
N TRP A 603 -3.10 1.05 -10.27
CA TRP A 603 -4.27 0.62 -9.53
C TRP A 603 -5.09 -0.44 -10.31
N ALA A 604 -5.36 -0.20 -11.58
CA ALA A 604 -6.12 -1.12 -12.42
C ALA A 604 -5.41 -2.48 -12.59
N LYS A 605 -4.07 -2.48 -12.70
CA LYS A 605 -3.25 -3.71 -12.78
C LYS A 605 -3.36 -4.55 -11.51
N GLU A 606 -3.39 -3.92 -10.32
CA GLU A 606 -3.59 -4.61 -9.04
C GLU A 606 -4.98 -5.25 -8.99
N GLN A 607 -6.04 -4.50 -9.34
CA GLN A 607 -7.41 -5.02 -9.36
C GLN A 607 -7.57 -6.15 -10.38
N TRP A 608 -7.02 -5.99 -11.58
CA TRP A 608 -7.07 -7.00 -12.64
C TRP A 608 -6.40 -8.32 -12.19
N PHE A 609 -5.24 -8.22 -11.55
CA PHE A 609 -4.52 -9.40 -11.06
C PHE A 609 -5.29 -10.08 -9.90
N ARG A 610 -5.80 -9.32 -8.95
CA ARG A 610 -6.62 -9.84 -7.85
C ARG A 610 -7.80 -10.64 -8.37
N GLN A 611 -8.53 -10.07 -9.33
CA GLN A 611 -9.65 -10.75 -9.98
C GLN A 611 -9.22 -12.01 -10.74
N GLY A 612 -8.11 -11.93 -11.45
CA GLY A 612 -7.56 -13.05 -12.18
C GLY A 612 -7.28 -14.25 -11.28
N VAL A 613 -6.66 -14.01 -10.12
CA VAL A 613 -6.39 -15.06 -9.12
C VAL A 613 -7.70 -15.59 -8.50
N GLN A 614 -8.65 -14.72 -8.17
CA GLN A 614 -9.94 -15.15 -7.63
C GLN A 614 -10.74 -15.99 -8.63
N THR A 615 -10.76 -15.58 -9.90
CA THR A 615 -11.40 -16.35 -11.00
C THR A 615 -10.74 -17.72 -11.18
N LEU A 616 -9.41 -17.80 -11.19
CA LEU A 616 -8.68 -19.04 -11.35
C LEU A 616 -8.96 -20.04 -10.22
N ARG A 617 -9.12 -19.54 -8.99
CA ARG A 617 -9.41 -20.34 -7.80
C ARG A 617 -10.90 -20.58 -7.54
N GLY A 618 -11.79 -20.09 -8.40
CA GLY A 618 -13.22 -20.21 -8.24
C GLY A 618 -13.81 -19.51 -7.01
N LEU A 619 -13.05 -18.53 -6.42
CA LEU A 619 -13.48 -17.74 -5.27
C LEU A 619 -14.53 -16.69 -5.63
N ASP A 620 -14.75 -16.48 -6.92
CA ASP A 620 -15.66 -15.52 -7.51
C ASP A 620 -17.07 -16.09 -7.78
N ALA A 621 -17.29 -17.37 -7.48
CA ALA A 621 -18.59 -18.02 -7.65
C ALA A 621 -19.46 -17.71 -6.43
N ALA A 622 -20.44 -16.79 -6.57
CA ALA A 622 -21.50 -16.66 -5.58
C ALA A 622 -22.27 -18.00 -5.44
N PRO A 623 -22.60 -18.45 -4.22
CA PRO A 623 -23.47 -19.60 -4.06
C PRO A 623 -24.80 -19.32 -4.74
N ALA A 624 -25.29 -20.27 -5.52
CA ALA A 624 -26.49 -20.16 -6.39
C ALA A 624 -27.81 -19.81 -5.62
N ALA A 625 -27.76 -19.71 -4.30
CA ALA A 625 -28.93 -19.56 -3.42
C ALA A 625 -29.15 -18.14 -2.86
N ALA A 626 -28.31 -17.15 -3.16
CA ALA A 626 -28.49 -15.80 -2.62
C ALA A 626 -28.62 -14.76 -3.74
N PRO A 627 -29.84 -14.23 -4.03
CA PRO A 627 -30.05 -13.21 -5.05
C PRO A 627 -29.36 -11.88 -4.75
N ASP A 628 -28.98 -11.63 -3.49
CA ASP A 628 -28.28 -10.42 -3.02
C ASP A 628 -26.78 -10.65 -2.72
N ALA A 629 -26.21 -11.78 -3.14
CA ALA A 629 -24.83 -12.13 -2.86
C ALA A 629 -23.82 -11.26 -3.64
N ALA A 630 -22.59 -11.24 -3.14
CA ALA A 630 -21.44 -10.50 -3.65
C ALA A 630 -21.31 -10.52 -5.20
N PRO A 631 -20.85 -9.43 -5.83
CA PRO A 631 -20.80 -9.31 -7.28
C PRO A 631 -20.00 -10.46 -7.90
N ASP A 632 -20.59 -11.10 -8.92
CA ASP A 632 -19.94 -12.07 -9.80
C ASP A 632 -18.61 -11.47 -10.37
N ALA A 633 -17.60 -12.28 -10.65
CA ALA A 633 -16.31 -11.83 -11.20
C ALA A 633 -16.44 -11.00 -12.48
N ALA A 634 -17.41 -11.26 -13.31
CA ALA A 634 -17.70 -10.43 -14.47
C ALA A 634 -18.07 -8.99 -14.04
N GLN A 635 -18.79 -8.84 -12.93
CA GLN A 635 -19.07 -7.53 -12.35
C GLN A 635 -17.83 -6.88 -11.80
N GLY A 636 -16.87 -7.64 -11.29
CA GLY A 636 -15.60 -7.13 -10.79
C GLY A 636 -14.76 -6.45 -11.90
N PHE A 637 -14.50 -7.14 -13.04
CA PHE A 637 -13.78 -6.54 -14.18
C PHE A 637 -14.52 -5.31 -14.72
N THR A 638 -15.85 -5.37 -14.73
CA THR A 638 -16.69 -4.24 -15.12
C THR A 638 -16.58 -3.09 -14.13
N ALA A 639 -16.65 -3.36 -12.84
CA ALA A 639 -16.55 -2.35 -11.78
C ALA A 639 -15.20 -1.62 -11.82
N THR A 640 -14.11 -2.35 -12.09
CA THR A 640 -12.78 -1.77 -12.27
C THR A 640 -12.72 -0.83 -13.48
N ALA A 641 -13.26 -1.26 -14.62
CA ALA A 641 -13.32 -0.44 -15.83
C ALA A 641 -14.18 0.83 -15.63
N GLU A 642 -15.33 0.69 -14.97
CA GLU A 642 -16.20 1.84 -14.63
C GLU A 642 -15.53 2.80 -13.65
N ALA A 643 -14.84 2.29 -12.63
CA ALA A 643 -14.10 3.11 -11.68
C ALA A 643 -13.02 3.94 -12.40
N CYS A 644 -12.28 3.31 -13.33
CA CYS A 644 -11.29 4.01 -14.16
C CYS A 644 -11.92 5.11 -15.02
N LEU A 645 -13.01 4.81 -15.74
CA LEU A 645 -13.69 5.80 -16.59
C LEU A 645 -14.26 6.96 -15.77
N ARG A 646 -14.90 6.68 -14.63
CA ARG A 646 -15.46 7.69 -13.72
C ARG A 646 -14.40 8.55 -13.03
N ALA A 647 -13.22 8.01 -12.81
CA ALA A 647 -12.11 8.75 -12.22
C ALA A 647 -11.36 9.58 -13.27
N LEU A 648 -11.15 9.03 -14.49
CA LEU A 648 -10.40 9.72 -15.55
C LEU A 648 -11.20 10.83 -16.22
N LEU A 649 -12.53 10.68 -16.40
CA LEU A 649 -13.34 11.66 -17.12
C LEU A 649 -13.16 13.09 -16.58
N PRO A 650 -13.27 13.38 -15.27
CA PRO A 650 -13.06 14.72 -14.72
C PRO A 650 -11.61 15.20 -14.82
N GLU A 651 -10.62 14.30 -14.75
CA GLU A 651 -9.21 14.69 -14.87
C GLU A 651 -8.86 15.11 -16.30
N VAL A 652 -9.35 14.35 -17.30
CA VAL A 652 -9.21 14.69 -18.72
C VAL A 652 -9.94 15.99 -19.03
N GLU A 653 -11.15 16.17 -18.46
CA GLU A 653 -11.94 17.40 -18.62
C GLU A 653 -11.19 18.62 -18.06
N ALA A 654 -10.64 18.51 -16.85
CA ALA A 654 -9.86 19.57 -16.22
C ALA A 654 -8.61 19.93 -17.03
N GLU A 655 -7.87 18.92 -17.51
CA GLU A 655 -6.69 19.16 -18.35
C GLU A 655 -7.05 19.83 -19.69
N PHE A 656 -8.12 19.37 -20.34
CA PHE A 656 -8.59 19.92 -21.61
C PHE A 656 -9.12 21.36 -21.43
N ALA A 657 -9.80 21.60 -20.31
CA ALA A 657 -10.36 22.92 -19.96
C ALA A 657 -9.29 24.00 -19.76
N ARG A 658 -8.07 23.66 -19.36
CA ARG A 658 -6.96 24.63 -19.24
C ARG A 658 -6.73 25.41 -20.55
N ARG A 659 -6.95 24.76 -21.68
CA ARG A 659 -6.73 25.34 -23.01
C ARG A 659 -8.00 25.85 -23.66
N HIS A 660 -9.10 25.12 -23.53
CA HIS A 660 -10.33 25.32 -24.27
C HIS A 660 -11.53 25.79 -23.42
N GLY A 661 -11.34 25.94 -22.11
CA GLY A 661 -12.40 26.26 -21.16
C GLY A 661 -13.24 25.03 -20.78
N PRO A 662 -14.11 25.16 -19.76
CA PRO A 662 -14.97 24.09 -19.29
C PRO A 662 -15.91 23.59 -20.40
N PRO A 663 -16.48 22.38 -20.27
CA PRO A 663 -17.38 21.83 -21.25
C PRO A 663 -18.63 22.71 -21.42
N PRO A 664 -19.03 23.01 -22.69
CA PRO A 664 -20.26 23.73 -22.94
C PRO A 664 -21.48 22.96 -22.45
N GLY A 665 -22.41 23.63 -21.78
CA GLY A 665 -23.68 23.07 -21.29
C GLY A 665 -23.51 22.04 -20.14
N ARG A 666 -24.10 20.86 -20.29
CA ARG A 666 -24.04 19.77 -19.28
C ARG A 666 -22.82 18.85 -19.40
N GLY A 667 -21.95 19.11 -20.41
CA GLY A 667 -20.77 18.31 -20.63
C GLY A 667 -21.04 17.01 -21.39
N ALA A 668 -20.20 16.01 -21.14
CA ALA A 668 -20.24 14.70 -21.79
C ALA A 668 -20.66 13.57 -20.85
N ALA A 669 -21.28 12.54 -21.42
CA ALA A 669 -21.52 11.26 -20.78
C ALA A 669 -20.94 10.12 -21.64
N VAL A 670 -20.44 9.09 -20.98
CA VAL A 670 -19.93 7.87 -21.62
C VAL A 670 -20.99 6.79 -21.53
N LEU A 671 -21.52 6.38 -22.67
CA LEU A 671 -22.43 5.26 -22.81
C LEU A 671 -21.62 4.00 -23.09
N ALA A 672 -21.60 3.07 -22.14
CA ALA A 672 -21.02 1.75 -22.28
C ALA A 672 -21.92 0.83 -23.09
N MET A 673 -21.32 0.11 -24.00
CA MET A 673 -21.98 -0.86 -24.89
C MET A 673 -21.42 -2.27 -24.61
N GLY A 674 -21.90 -3.27 -25.32
CA GLY A 674 -21.37 -4.62 -25.28
C GLY A 674 -21.23 -5.20 -23.85
N LYS A 675 -20.11 -5.89 -23.58
CA LYS A 675 -19.86 -6.54 -22.28
C LYS A 675 -19.69 -5.54 -21.10
N LEU A 676 -19.20 -4.33 -21.38
CA LEU A 676 -19.12 -3.29 -20.34
C LEU A 676 -20.52 -2.82 -19.93
N GLY A 677 -21.39 -2.59 -20.90
CA GLY A 677 -22.76 -2.14 -20.64
C GLY A 677 -23.59 -3.19 -19.88
N SER A 678 -23.52 -4.46 -20.26
CA SER A 678 -24.23 -5.57 -19.60
C SER A 678 -23.58 -6.10 -18.32
N ARG A 679 -22.45 -5.57 -17.90
CA ARG A 679 -21.64 -6.01 -16.73
C ARG A 679 -21.08 -7.42 -16.84
N GLU A 680 -20.68 -7.82 -18.06
CA GLU A 680 -20.17 -9.17 -18.38
C GLU A 680 -18.72 -9.16 -18.89
N MET A 681 -17.89 -8.17 -18.46
CA MET A 681 -16.50 -8.08 -18.90
C MET A 681 -15.67 -9.28 -18.45
N THR A 682 -14.66 -9.57 -19.26
CA THR A 682 -13.60 -10.55 -18.95
C THR A 682 -12.25 -9.85 -18.89
N ALA A 683 -11.22 -10.55 -18.45
CA ALA A 683 -9.84 -10.05 -18.36
C ALA A 683 -9.26 -9.49 -19.68
N ALA A 684 -9.83 -9.85 -20.83
CA ALA A 684 -9.36 -9.45 -22.16
C ALA A 684 -10.41 -8.63 -22.95
N SER A 685 -11.43 -8.09 -22.27
CA SER A 685 -12.47 -7.30 -22.93
C SER A 685 -11.98 -5.92 -23.31
N ASP A 686 -12.30 -5.47 -24.53
CA ASP A 686 -12.20 -4.07 -24.93
C ASP A 686 -13.35 -3.25 -24.32
N LEU A 687 -13.23 -1.93 -24.28
CA LEU A 687 -14.31 -1.02 -23.89
C LEU A 687 -15.08 -0.59 -25.15
N ASP A 688 -16.29 -1.08 -25.30
CA ASP A 688 -17.22 -0.60 -26.32
C ASP A 688 -17.90 0.68 -25.82
N LEU A 689 -17.62 1.85 -26.42
CA LEU A 689 -18.05 3.15 -25.92
C LEU A 689 -18.70 4.03 -26.99
N ILE A 690 -19.68 4.84 -26.55
CA ILE A 690 -20.21 5.99 -27.27
C ILE A 690 -20.09 7.22 -26.37
N VAL A 691 -19.52 8.32 -26.86
CA VAL A 691 -19.47 9.59 -26.14
C VAL A 691 -20.65 10.45 -26.59
N LEU A 692 -21.54 10.75 -25.65
CA LEU A 692 -22.70 11.62 -25.86
C LEU A 692 -22.50 12.93 -25.12
N TYR A 693 -23.00 14.06 -25.67
CA TYR A 693 -22.90 15.35 -25.01
C TYR A 693 -24.20 16.16 -25.11
N ASP A 694 -24.36 17.11 -24.18
CA ASP A 694 -25.45 18.10 -24.26
C ASP A 694 -24.91 19.51 -24.02
N ALA A 695 -24.88 20.29 -25.10
CA ALA A 695 -24.35 21.66 -25.07
C ALA A 695 -25.39 22.70 -24.60
N GLN A 696 -26.66 22.35 -24.40
CA GLN A 696 -27.75 23.26 -23.95
C GLN A 696 -27.81 24.56 -24.75
N GLY A 697 -27.52 24.55 -26.06
CA GLY A 697 -27.57 25.72 -26.93
C GLY A 697 -26.35 26.66 -26.79
N ALA A 698 -25.30 26.29 -26.07
CA ALA A 698 -24.06 27.07 -26.04
C ALA A 698 -23.46 27.16 -27.42
N GLU A 699 -22.98 28.37 -27.83
CA GLU A 699 -22.36 28.60 -29.13
C GLU A 699 -20.87 28.23 -29.15
N ALA A 700 -20.16 28.42 -28.02
CA ALA A 700 -18.76 28.08 -27.85
C ALA A 700 -18.43 27.83 -26.39
N SER A 701 -17.25 27.23 -26.11
CA SER A 701 -16.68 27.11 -24.78
C SER A 701 -16.07 28.42 -24.29
N ASP A 702 -15.97 28.63 -22.99
CA ASP A 702 -15.43 29.83 -22.35
C ASP A 702 -13.99 29.56 -21.86
N GLY A 703 -13.01 29.76 -22.76
CA GLY A 703 -11.59 29.52 -22.44
C GLY A 703 -10.63 30.31 -23.32
N PRO A 704 -9.30 30.18 -23.08
CA PRO A 704 -8.26 30.89 -23.85
C PRO A 704 -8.30 30.64 -25.37
N ARG A 705 -8.81 29.47 -25.76
CA ARG A 705 -9.01 29.07 -27.16
C ARG A 705 -10.40 28.44 -27.31
N PRO A 706 -11.44 29.29 -27.43
CA PRO A 706 -12.82 28.82 -27.50
C PRO A 706 -13.06 27.88 -28.69
N LEU A 707 -13.93 26.91 -28.53
CA LEU A 707 -14.33 25.97 -29.57
C LEU A 707 -15.85 25.84 -29.65
N PRO A 708 -16.44 25.73 -30.84
CA PRO A 708 -17.83 25.34 -31.01
C PRO A 708 -18.07 23.95 -30.39
N PRO A 709 -19.27 23.68 -29.78
CA PRO A 709 -19.52 22.44 -29.08
C PRO A 709 -19.20 21.15 -29.85
N PRO A 710 -19.58 20.98 -31.13
CA PRO A 710 -19.23 19.75 -31.85
C PRO A 710 -17.72 19.52 -31.96
N THR A 711 -16.95 20.59 -32.12
CA THR A 711 -15.48 20.54 -32.20
C THR A 711 -14.87 20.29 -30.82
N TRP A 712 -15.40 20.94 -29.78
CA TRP A 712 -14.96 20.77 -28.42
C TRP A 712 -15.11 19.31 -27.99
N PHE A 713 -16.33 18.74 -28.14
CA PHE A 713 -16.62 17.38 -27.70
C PHE A 713 -15.93 16.32 -28.57
N ALA A 714 -15.75 16.55 -29.86
CA ALA A 714 -14.99 15.63 -30.71
C ALA A 714 -13.53 15.54 -30.27
N ARG A 715 -12.87 16.68 -29.98
CA ARG A 715 -11.47 16.73 -29.50
C ARG A 715 -11.36 16.20 -28.07
N PHE A 716 -12.33 16.51 -27.21
CA PHE A 716 -12.39 15.96 -25.86
C PHE A 716 -12.53 14.43 -25.88
N ALA A 717 -13.41 13.87 -26.72
CA ALA A 717 -13.53 12.42 -26.85
C ALA A 717 -12.22 11.78 -27.34
N GLN A 718 -11.49 12.42 -28.24
CA GLN A 718 -10.15 11.98 -28.66
C GLN A 718 -9.14 12.04 -27.50
N ALA A 719 -9.19 13.09 -26.65
CA ALA A 719 -8.34 13.19 -25.47
C ALA A 719 -8.67 12.08 -24.45
N LEU A 720 -9.95 11.77 -24.24
CA LEU A 720 -10.38 10.68 -23.36
C LEU A 720 -9.91 9.32 -23.90
N VAL A 721 -10.09 9.06 -25.20
CA VAL A 721 -9.57 7.85 -25.85
C VAL A 721 -8.06 7.75 -25.66
N SER A 722 -7.32 8.84 -25.89
CA SER A 722 -5.87 8.88 -25.70
C SER A 722 -5.47 8.62 -24.25
N ALA A 723 -6.17 9.20 -23.26
CA ALA A 723 -5.89 8.98 -21.86
C ALA A 723 -6.01 7.49 -21.45
N VAL A 724 -6.95 6.76 -22.06
CA VAL A 724 -7.17 5.33 -21.79
C VAL A 724 -6.22 4.45 -22.61
N THR A 725 -5.99 4.75 -23.90
CA THR A 725 -5.29 3.86 -24.84
C THR A 725 -3.80 4.10 -24.95
N ALA A 726 -3.30 5.31 -24.60
CA ALA A 726 -1.89 5.64 -24.73
C ALA A 726 -1.01 4.73 -23.85
N ALA A 727 0.08 4.23 -24.44
CA ALA A 727 1.10 3.51 -23.71
C ALA A 727 1.98 4.50 -22.95
N THR A 728 1.76 4.64 -21.65
CA THR A 728 2.65 5.36 -20.74
C THR A 728 3.78 4.43 -20.26
N ALA A 729 4.62 4.88 -19.30
CA ALA A 729 5.60 4.01 -18.66
C ALA A 729 4.95 2.74 -18.04
N GLU A 730 3.67 2.85 -17.64
CA GLU A 730 2.86 1.74 -17.13
C GLU A 730 2.13 0.94 -18.23
N GLY A 731 2.31 1.25 -19.50
CA GLY A 731 1.59 0.66 -20.64
C GLY A 731 0.17 1.23 -20.85
N PRO A 732 -0.64 0.63 -21.75
CA PRO A 732 -2.01 1.05 -21.98
C PRO A 732 -2.93 0.60 -20.84
N LEU A 733 -4.05 1.32 -20.62
CA LEU A 733 -5.05 0.94 -19.62
C LEU A 733 -6.07 -0.05 -20.20
N TYR A 734 -6.79 0.33 -21.24
CA TYR A 734 -7.74 -0.51 -21.99
C TYR A 734 -7.66 -0.20 -23.48
N ARG A 735 -8.08 -1.17 -24.32
CA ARG A 735 -8.44 -0.90 -25.69
C ARG A 735 -9.86 -0.34 -25.75
N ILE A 736 -10.13 0.58 -26.68
CA ILE A 736 -11.46 1.18 -26.88
C ILE A 736 -11.97 0.84 -28.28
N ASP A 737 -13.24 0.40 -28.36
CA ASP A 737 -13.99 0.26 -29.60
C ASP A 737 -15.15 1.25 -29.62
N MET A 738 -15.16 2.12 -30.64
CA MET A 738 -16.22 3.10 -30.84
C MET A 738 -17.04 2.84 -32.11
N ARG A 739 -16.98 1.62 -32.70
CA ARG A 739 -17.66 1.27 -33.96
C ARG A 739 -19.18 1.23 -33.81
N LEU A 740 -19.71 1.04 -32.58
CA LEU A 740 -21.14 1.01 -32.30
C LEU A 740 -21.80 2.40 -32.20
N ARG A 741 -21.04 3.48 -32.42
CA ARG A 741 -21.63 4.83 -32.46
C ARG A 741 -22.51 5.06 -33.69
N PRO A 742 -23.48 6.00 -33.63
CA PRO A 742 -24.32 6.34 -34.78
C PRO A 742 -23.53 6.53 -36.08
N SER A 743 -23.96 5.91 -37.15
CA SER A 743 -23.30 5.87 -38.47
C SER A 743 -21.89 5.21 -38.44
N GLY A 744 -21.55 4.43 -37.43
CA GLY A 744 -20.34 3.63 -37.33
C GLY A 744 -19.05 4.44 -37.56
N ARG A 745 -18.13 3.97 -38.38
CA ARG A 745 -16.86 4.66 -38.69
C ARG A 745 -17.01 6.02 -39.34
N GLN A 746 -18.14 6.27 -40.04
CA GLN A 746 -18.42 7.54 -40.73
C GLN A 746 -19.01 8.60 -39.77
N GLY A 747 -19.54 8.21 -38.64
CA GLY A 747 -20.10 9.12 -37.65
C GLY A 747 -19.06 9.88 -36.85
N THR A 748 -19.50 10.98 -36.22
CA THR A 748 -18.67 11.81 -35.34
C THR A 748 -18.20 11.02 -34.12
N VAL A 749 -17.01 11.32 -33.60
CA VAL A 749 -16.43 10.64 -32.42
C VAL A 749 -17.25 10.92 -31.15
N ALA A 750 -17.87 12.12 -31.08
CA ALA A 750 -18.85 12.47 -30.04
C ALA A 750 -20.14 12.89 -30.72
N THR A 751 -21.29 12.47 -30.19
CA THR A 751 -22.62 12.74 -30.75
C THR A 751 -23.44 13.55 -29.75
N SER A 752 -24.19 14.57 -30.19
CA SER A 752 -25.10 15.27 -29.29
C SER A 752 -26.25 14.35 -28.88
N LEU A 753 -26.75 14.52 -27.64
CA LEU A 753 -27.88 13.72 -27.13
C LEU A 753 -29.12 13.87 -28.02
N SER A 754 -29.38 15.07 -28.54
CA SER A 754 -30.46 15.32 -29.49
C SER A 754 -30.27 14.60 -30.82
N GLY A 755 -29.03 14.61 -31.38
CA GLY A 755 -28.68 13.88 -32.59
C GLY A 755 -28.76 12.35 -32.37
N PHE A 756 -28.35 11.85 -31.21
CA PHE A 756 -28.51 10.43 -30.85
C PHE A 756 -29.99 10.03 -30.82
N LYS A 757 -30.85 10.84 -30.16
CA LYS A 757 -32.30 10.58 -30.11
C LYS A 757 -32.92 10.55 -31.51
N ALA A 758 -32.61 11.54 -32.38
CA ALA A 758 -33.12 11.60 -33.74
C ALA A 758 -32.65 10.40 -34.58
N TYR A 759 -31.36 10.05 -34.51
CA TYR A 759 -30.80 8.91 -35.21
C TYR A 759 -31.50 7.59 -34.81
N GLN A 760 -31.68 7.36 -33.52
CA GLN A 760 -32.33 6.14 -33.02
C GLN A 760 -33.84 6.09 -33.36
N ALA A 761 -34.49 7.23 -33.48
CA ALA A 761 -35.89 7.30 -33.87
C ALA A 761 -36.11 7.00 -35.36
N GLU A 762 -35.21 7.43 -36.24
CA GLU A 762 -35.45 7.47 -37.68
C GLU A 762 -34.55 6.54 -38.52
N GLN A 763 -33.26 6.42 -38.15
CA GLN A 763 -32.23 5.86 -39.04
C GLN A 763 -31.62 4.54 -38.51
N ALA A 764 -31.72 4.27 -37.18
CA ALA A 764 -31.05 3.13 -36.59
C ALA A 764 -31.59 1.79 -37.10
N TRP A 765 -30.69 0.89 -37.48
CA TRP A 765 -30.93 -0.48 -37.91
C TRP A 765 -31.32 -1.39 -36.72
N THR A 766 -31.94 -2.50 -37.01
CA THR A 766 -32.32 -3.53 -36.01
C THR A 766 -31.12 -3.97 -35.17
N TRP A 767 -29.96 -4.20 -35.78
CA TRP A 767 -28.75 -4.62 -35.08
C TRP A 767 -28.20 -3.55 -34.12
N GLU A 768 -28.33 -2.23 -34.43
CA GLU A 768 -27.93 -1.17 -33.52
C GLU A 768 -28.83 -1.11 -32.28
N ARG A 769 -30.16 -1.27 -32.52
CA ARG A 769 -31.14 -1.37 -31.44
C ARG A 769 -30.89 -2.62 -30.57
N LEU A 770 -30.51 -3.74 -31.20
CA LEU A 770 -30.14 -4.97 -30.49
C LEU A 770 -28.96 -4.72 -29.58
N ALA A 771 -27.92 -4.03 -30.08
CA ALA A 771 -26.74 -3.64 -29.27
C ALA A 771 -27.10 -2.72 -28.09
N LEU A 772 -28.12 -1.83 -28.25
CA LEU A 772 -28.59 -0.95 -27.19
C LEU A 772 -29.27 -1.69 -26.02
N THR A 773 -29.72 -2.93 -26.15
CA THR A 773 -30.24 -3.72 -25.02
C THR A 773 -29.21 -3.87 -23.91
N ARG A 774 -27.91 -3.85 -24.27
CA ARG A 774 -26.78 -3.92 -23.35
C ARG A 774 -26.22 -2.55 -22.98
N ALA A 775 -26.74 -1.46 -23.54
CA ALA A 775 -26.21 -0.13 -23.33
C ALA A 775 -26.55 0.43 -21.95
N ARG A 776 -25.63 1.15 -21.33
CA ARG A 776 -25.77 1.81 -20.02
C ARG A 776 -24.82 3.00 -19.90
N ALA A 777 -25.30 4.15 -19.45
CA ALA A 777 -24.41 5.29 -19.16
C ALA A 777 -23.59 5.01 -17.89
N VAL A 778 -22.26 5.17 -17.97
CA VAL A 778 -21.32 4.77 -16.89
C VAL A 778 -20.54 5.93 -16.29
N ALA A 779 -20.30 7.03 -17.02
CA ALA A 779 -19.58 8.19 -16.53
C ALA A 779 -20.19 9.47 -17.11
N GLY A 780 -20.15 10.56 -16.36
CA GLY A 780 -20.74 11.86 -16.68
C GLY A 780 -21.48 12.47 -15.49
N ARG A 781 -22.15 13.57 -15.71
CA ARG A 781 -23.04 14.19 -14.69
C ARG A 781 -24.30 13.33 -14.50
N ALA A 782 -24.80 13.24 -13.28
CA ALA A 782 -25.92 12.38 -12.93
C ALA A 782 -27.22 12.71 -13.73
N ASP A 783 -27.49 13.99 -13.94
CA ASP A 783 -28.64 14.45 -14.73
C ASP A 783 -28.53 14.04 -16.21
N LEU A 784 -27.34 14.16 -16.81
CA LEU A 784 -27.08 13.76 -18.19
C LEU A 784 -27.11 12.22 -18.33
N ILE A 785 -26.56 11.48 -17.37
CA ILE A 785 -26.63 10.01 -17.33
C ILE A 785 -28.09 9.55 -17.35
N ALA A 786 -28.96 10.14 -16.51
CA ALA A 786 -30.38 9.78 -16.47
C ALA A 786 -31.07 10.03 -17.83
N ASP A 787 -30.77 11.16 -18.47
CA ASP A 787 -31.34 11.48 -19.79
C ASP A 787 -30.83 10.58 -20.93
N VAL A 788 -29.56 10.15 -20.87
CA VAL A 788 -28.98 9.18 -21.81
C VAL A 788 -29.66 7.82 -21.63
N ASP A 789 -29.78 7.33 -20.40
CA ASP A 789 -30.44 6.05 -20.12
C ASP A 789 -31.94 6.09 -20.53
N ALA A 790 -32.61 7.22 -20.32
CA ALA A 790 -33.97 7.43 -20.79
C ALA A 790 -34.06 7.42 -22.32
N ALA A 791 -33.08 7.99 -23.02
CA ALA A 791 -33.00 7.97 -24.50
C ALA A 791 -32.78 6.55 -25.02
N VAL A 792 -31.91 5.76 -24.37
CA VAL A 792 -31.73 4.33 -24.69
C VAL A 792 -33.03 3.55 -24.50
N ALA A 793 -33.70 3.72 -23.37
CA ALA A 793 -34.97 3.09 -23.07
C ALA A 793 -36.07 3.45 -24.08
N ALA A 794 -36.13 4.71 -24.55
CA ALA A 794 -37.04 5.17 -25.58
C ALA A 794 -36.74 4.50 -26.95
N ALA A 795 -35.45 4.41 -27.33
CA ALA A 795 -35.02 3.76 -28.56
C ALA A 795 -35.40 2.26 -28.60
N LEU A 796 -35.29 1.57 -27.48
CA LEU A 796 -35.66 0.17 -27.33
C LEU A 796 -37.18 -0.05 -27.45
N ARG A 797 -38.01 0.93 -26.99
CA ARG A 797 -39.48 0.88 -27.05
C ARG A 797 -40.05 1.37 -28.40
N ARG A 798 -39.19 1.79 -29.34
CA ARG A 798 -39.64 2.18 -30.68
C ARG A 798 -40.50 1.07 -31.32
N PRO A 799 -41.72 1.33 -31.77
CA PRO A 799 -42.58 0.34 -32.44
C PRO A 799 -41.85 -0.29 -33.65
N ALA A 800 -41.98 -1.59 -33.75
CA ALA A 800 -41.45 -2.35 -34.91
C ALA A 800 -42.29 -3.62 -35.10
N ALA A 801 -42.42 -4.08 -36.31
CA ALA A 801 -43.11 -5.34 -36.63
C ALA A 801 -42.31 -6.52 -36.08
N PRO A 802 -42.83 -7.32 -35.14
CA PRO A 802 -42.11 -8.41 -34.51
C PRO A 802 -41.46 -9.40 -35.47
N ALA A 803 -42.17 -9.75 -36.55
CA ALA A 803 -41.68 -10.67 -37.57
C ALA A 803 -40.46 -10.09 -38.31
N ALA A 804 -40.45 -8.78 -38.63
CA ALA A 804 -39.32 -8.14 -39.28
C ALA A 804 -38.07 -8.12 -38.37
N VAL A 805 -38.24 -7.77 -37.07
CA VAL A 805 -37.14 -7.78 -36.10
C VAL A 805 -36.50 -9.18 -35.99
N LEU A 806 -37.34 -10.23 -35.86
CA LEU A 806 -36.81 -11.59 -35.74
C LEU A 806 -36.16 -12.08 -37.05
N ALA A 807 -36.71 -11.71 -38.22
CA ALA A 807 -36.14 -12.03 -39.53
C ALA A 807 -34.74 -11.34 -39.69
N ASP A 808 -34.62 -10.07 -39.37
CA ASP A 808 -33.33 -9.34 -39.41
C ASP A 808 -32.29 -10.02 -38.51
N ILE A 809 -32.68 -10.44 -37.31
CA ILE A 809 -31.77 -11.13 -36.39
C ILE A 809 -31.37 -12.50 -36.89
N ALA A 810 -32.34 -13.28 -37.44
CA ALA A 810 -32.06 -14.57 -38.05
C ALA A 810 -31.09 -14.44 -39.23
N GLU A 811 -31.27 -13.42 -40.09
CA GLU A 811 -30.37 -13.13 -41.20
C GLU A 811 -28.95 -12.74 -40.70
N MET A 812 -28.86 -11.87 -39.69
CA MET A 812 -27.57 -11.51 -39.08
C MET A 812 -26.85 -12.74 -38.53
N ARG A 813 -27.58 -13.61 -37.78
CA ARG A 813 -27.04 -14.84 -37.24
C ARG A 813 -26.54 -15.75 -38.36
N ALA A 814 -27.31 -15.91 -39.48
CA ALA A 814 -26.92 -16.70 -40.62
C ALA A 814 -25.63 -16.20 -41.28
N ARG A 815 -25.49 -14.88 -41.46
CA ARG A 815 -24.27 -14.28 -42.00
C ARG A 815 -23.06 -14.57 -41.11
N VAL A 816 -23.20 -14.38 -39.77
CA VAL A 816 -22.14 -14.72 -38.84
C VAL A 816 -21.81 -16.20 -38.84
N ALA A 817 -22.85 -17.05 -38.93
CA ALA A 817 -22.70 -18.50 -38.99
C ALA A 817 -21.89 -18.94 -40.21
N GLU A 818 -22.15 -18.34 -41.37
CA GLU A 818 -21.41 -18.61 -42.60
C GLU A 818 -19.96 -18.13 -42.50
N ALA A 819 -19.74 -16.89 -42.04
CA ALA A 819 -18.40 -16.33 -41.88
C ALA A 819 -17.52 -17.08 -40.85
N ARG A 820 -18.16 -17.78 -39.90
CA ARG A 820 -17.51 -18.50 -38.79
C ARG A 820 -17.82 -19.99 -38.78
N ARG A 821 -18.02 -20.57 -39.95
CA ARG A 821 -18.50 -22.00 -40.12
C ARG A 821 -17.62 -23.00 -39.35
N ALA A 822 -16.29 -22.85 -39.41
CA ALA A 822 -15.36 -23.74 -38.71
C ALA A 822 -15.47 -23.62 -37.19
N GLU A 823 -15.65 -22.39 -36.69
CA GLU A 823 -15.77 -22.10 -35.27
C GLU A 823 -17.10 -22.58 -34.67
N ARG A 824 -18.16 -22.62 -35.48
CA ARG A 824 -19.51 -23.09 -35.06
C ARG A 824 -19.59 -24.57 -34.74
N ALA A 825 -18.75 -25.38 -35.34
CA ALA A 825 -18.71 -26.82 -35.10
C ALA A 825 -17.82 -27.21 -33.90
N ASP A 826 -17.09 -26.24 -33.33
CA ASP A 826 -16.15 -26.49 -32.23
C ASP A 826 -16.79 -26.18 -30.88
N PRO A 827 -17.00 -27.15 -29.98
CA PRO A 827 -17.60 -26.92 -28.68
C PRO A 827 -16.72 -26.04 -27.75
N TRP A 828 -15.43 -25.95 -28.03
CA TRP A 828 -14.47 -25.09 -27.26
C TRP A 828 -14.50 -23.64 -27.71
N GLU A 829 -15.24 -23.32 -28.78
CA GLU A 829 -15.46 -21.91 -29.16
C GLU A 829 -16.74 -21.37 -28.48
N PHE A 830 -16.60 -20.99 -27.20
CA PHE A 830 -17.72 -20.59 -26.35
C PHE A 830 -18.57 -19.44 -26.91
N LYS A 831 -17.99 -18.57 -27.75
CA LYS A 831 -18.68 -17.38 -28.25
C LYS A 831 -19.47 -17.67 -29.53
N HIS A 832 -18.85 -18.32 -30.49
CA HIS A 832 -19.37 -18.46 -31.84
C HIS A 832 -19.89 -19.88 -32.18
N ALA A 833 -19.74 -20.84 -31.27
CA ALA A 833 -20.33 -22.16 -31.45
C ALA A 833 -21.85 -22.09 -31.69
N ALA A 834 -22.42 -23.11 -32.35
CA ALA A 834 -23.88 -23.23 -32.43
C ALA A 834 -24.46 -23.39 -31.01
N GLY A 835 -25.36 -22.50 -30.59
CA GLY A 835 -25.82 -22.44 -29.20
C GLY A 835 -24.77 -21.86 -28.22
N GLY A 836 -23.74 -21.21 -28.73
CA GLY A 836 -22.76 -20.47 -27.94
C GLY A 836 -23.31 -19.14 -27.40
N LEU A 837 -22.47 -18.39 -26.70
CA LEU A 837 -22.88 -17.15 -26.02
C LEU A 837 -23.57 -16.15 -26.94
N MET A 838 -23.04 -15.95 -28.17
CA MET A 838 -23.61 -15.00 -29.13
C MET A 838 -24.98 -15.42 -29.66
N ASP A 839 -25.18 -16.71 -29.93
CA ASP A 839 -26.49 -17.23 -30.37
C ASP A 839 -27.56 -17.01 -29.30
N ILE A 840 -27.24 -17.34 -28.02
CA ILE A 840 -28.12 -17.14 -26.86
C ILE A 840 -28.44 -15.65 -26.66
N GLU A 841 -27.40 -14.80 -26.68
CA GLU A 841 -27.54 -13.37 -26.54
C GLU A 841 -28.42 -12.75 -27.62
N PHE A 842 -28.22 -13.13 -28.89
CA PHE A 842 -29.04 -12.63 -29.99
C PHE A 842 -30.52 -13.02 -29.86
N ALA A 843 -30.82 -14.27 -29.49
CA ALA A 843 -32.18 -14.71 -29.29
C ALA A 843 -32.88 -13.98 -28.13
N LEU A 844 -32.23 -13.87 -26.97
CA LEU A 844 -32.79 -13.21 -25.79
C LEU A 844 -32.94 -11.69 -25.97
N GLN A 845 -31.94 -11.01 -26.55
CA GLN A 845 -32.01 -9.59 -26.88
C GLN A 845 -33.10 -9.30 -27.95
N GLY A 846 -33.23 -10.18 -28.95
CA GLY A 846 -34.28 -10.10 -29.97
C GLY A 846 -35.67 -10.20 -29.37
N ARG A 847 -35.91 -11.17 -28.50
CA ARG A 847 -37.19 -11.33 -27.82
C ARG A 847 -37.48 -10.20 -26.85
N LEU A 848 -36.44 -9.69 -26.16
CA LEU A 848 -36.55 -8.49 -25.30
C LEU A 848 -36.96 -7.27 -26.15
N LEU A 849 -36.30 -7.05 -27.30
CA LEU A 849 -36.58 -5.94 -28.19
C LEU A 849 -38.02 -6.03 -28.75
N VAL A 850 -38.45 -7.20 -29.15
CA VAL A 850 -39.84 -7.44 -29.60
C VAL A 850 -40.84 -7.13 -28.48
N ALA A 851 -40.59 -7.63 -27.26
CA ALA A 851 -41.46 -7.38 -26.11
C ALA A 851 -41.61 -5.88 -25.80
N LEU A 852 -40.49 -5.16 -25.80
CA LEU A 852 -40.47 -3.70 -25.55
C LEU A 852 -41.16 -2.92 -26.68
N ALA A 853 -40.95 -3.31 -27.95
CA ALA A 853 -41.59 -2.71 -29.11
C ALA A 853 -43.12 -2.92 -29.14
N GLN A 854 -43.60 -3.99 -28.51
CA GLN A 854 -45.02 -4.31 -28.30
C GLN A 854 -45.64 -3.58 -27.07
N GLY A 855 -44.87 -2.71 -26.40
CA GLY A 855 -45.37 -1.93 -25.24
C GLY A 855 -45.26 -2.68 -23.91
N TRP A 856 -44.55 -3.80 -23.83
CA TRP A 856 -44.32 -4.45 -22.55
C TRP A 856 -43.57 -3.53 -21.57
N SER A 857 -44.10 -3.36 -20.37
CA SER A 857 -43.47 -2.63 -19.27
C SER A 857 -42.47 -3.54 -18.58
N ALA A 858 -41.19 -3.33 -18.87
CA ALA A 858 -40.09 -4.08 -18.24
C ALA A 858 -40.10 -3.83 -16.70
N PRO A 859 -39.75 -4.84 -15.89
CA PRO A 859 -39.62 -4.67 -14.44
C PRO A 859 -38.65 -3.52 -14.09
N ALA A 860 -38.88 -2.86 -12.97
CA ALA A 860 -37.97 -1.81 -12.47
C ALA A 860 -36.57 -2.37 -12.29
N GLY A 861 -35.57 -1.64 -12.79
CA GLY A 861 -34.17 -2.03 -12.70
C GLY A 861 -33.72 -3.05 -13.76
N LEU A 862 -34.58 -3.56 -14.66
CA LEU A 862 -34.14 -4.40 -15.77
C LEU A 862 -33.30 -3.59 -16.77
N LEU A 863 -33.81 -2.43 -17.18
CA LEU A 863 -33.10 -1.47 -18.03
C LEU A 863 -32.47 -0.36 -17.18
N PRO A 864 -31.34 0.23 -17.56
CA PRO A 864 -30.53 -0.06 -18.72
C PRO A 864 -29.50 -1.19 -18.48
N GLY A 865 -28.90 -1.71 -19.57
CA GLY A 865 -27.79 -2.68 -19.54
C GLY A 865 -28.20 -4.05 -19.04
N VAL A 866 -28.85 -4.82 -19.90
CA VAL A 866 -29.40 -6.14 -19.56
C VAL A 866 -28.40 -7.23 -19.94
N ASP A 867 -28.10 -8.11 -19.00
CA ASP A 867 -27.38 -9.35 -19.23
C ASP A 867 -28.34 -10.48 -19.68
N ALA A 868 -27.79 -11.54 -20.25
CA ALA A 868 -28.59 -12.64 -20.82
C ALA A 868 -29.47 -13.34 -19.78
N ARG A 869 -29.00 -13.57 -18.55
CA ARG A 869 -29.74 -14.25 -17.48
C ARG A 869 -30.94 -13.41 -17.01
N ARG A 870 -30.72 -12.10 -16.78
CA ARG A 870 -31.79 -11.17 -16.41
C ARG A 870 -32.83 -11.04 -17.52
N ALA A 871 -32.40 -11.04 -18.81
CA ALA A 871 -33.32 -11.06 -19.95
C ALA A 871 -34.18 -12.32 -19.97
N ALA A 872 -33.57 -13.49 -19.81
CA ALA A 872 -34.28 -14.79 -19.80
C ALA A 872 -35.29 -14.87 -18.66
N ALA A 873 -34.91 -14.50 -17.44
CA ALA A 873 -35.80 -14.49 -16.27
C ALA A 873 -36.98 -13.52 -16.44
N ALA A 874 -36.74 -12.27 -16.86
CA ALA A 874 -37.80 -11.28 -17.05
C ALA A 874 -38.79 -11.67 -18.18
N LEU A 875 -38.29 -12.26 -19.27
CA LEU A 875 -39.13 -12.79 -20.37
C LEU A 875 -39.98 -13.99 -19.92
N ALA A 876 -39.43 -14.86 -19.05
CA ALA A 876 -40.16 -16.00 -18.50
C ALA A 876 -41.25 -15.55 -17.51
N GLU A 877 -40.99 -14.59 -16.65
CA GLU A 877 -41.96 -14.00 -15.75
C GLU A 877 -43.09 -13.32 -16.51
N ALA A 878 -42.77 -12.67 -17.63
CA ALA A 878 -43.73 -12.03 -18.51
C ALA A 878 -44.53 -13.03 -19.38
N GLY A 879 -44.29 -14.37 -19.27
CA GLY A 879 -44.92 -15.39 -20.09
C GLY A 879 -44.51 -15.36 -21.58
N ARG A 880 -43.45 -14.66 -21.93
CA ARG A 880 -42.93 -14.49 -23.29
C ARG A 880 -41.83 -15.51 -23.64
N LEU A 881 -41.38 -16.26 -22.65
CA LEU A 881 -40.49 -17.40 -22.75
C LEU A 881 -40.98 -18.46 -21.75
N THR A 882 -40.88 -19.74 -22.13
CA THR A 882 -41.20 -20.79 -21.17
C THR A 882 -40.14 -20.89 -20.08
N ARG A 883 -40.50 -21.24 -18.85
CA ARG A 883 -39.55 -21.37 -17.75
C ARG A 883 -38.45 -22.41 -18.07
N ALA A 884 -38.84 -23.47 -18.80
CA ALA A 884 -37.92 -24.52 -19.22
C ALA A 884 -36.86 -24.00 -20.23
N ALA A 885 -37.28 -23.22 -21.24
CA ALA A 885 -36.38 -22.59 -22.20
C ALA A 885 -35.46 -21.57 -21.53
N ALA A 886 -36.02 -20.73 -20.62
CA ALA A 886 -35.23 -19.77 -19.85
C ALA A 886 -34.14 -20.47 -19.00
N ALA A 887 -34.49 -21.57 -18.35
CA ALA A 887 -33.55 -22.35 -17.53
C ALA A 887 -32.42 -22.93 -18.40
N ARG A 888 -32.75 -23.60 -19.52
CA ARG A 888 -31.77 -24.18 -20.45
C ARG A 888 -30.81 -23.15 -21.03
N LEU A 889 -31.34 -22.00 -21.51
CA LEU A 889 -30.53 -20.94 -22.07
C LEU A 889 -29.64 -20.27 -20.99
N SER A 890 -30.17 -20.09 -19.77
CA SER A 890 -29.42 -19.50 -18.65
C SER A 890 -28.30 -20.45 -18.18
N GLU A 891 -28.53 -21.74 -18.09
CA GLU A 891 -27.50 -22.75 -17.72
C GLU A 891 -26.41 -22.82 -18.78
N ALA A 892 -26.76 -22.93 -20.08
CA ALA A 892 -25.81 -22.95 -21.17
C ALA A 892 -24.97 -21.66 -21.23
N HIS A 893 -25.61 -20.48 -21.05
CA HIS A 893 -24.91 -19.19 -20.99
C HIS A 893 -23.98 -19.08 -19.78
N ALA A 894 -24.45 -19.44 -18.59
CA ALA A 894 -23.69 -19.36 -17.36
C ALA A 894 -22.42 -20.19 -17.38
N LEU A 895 -22.53 -21.48 -17.84
CA LEU A 895 -21.36 -22.35 -17.94
C LEU A 895 -20.36 -21.79 -18.95
N GLN A 896 -20.78 -21.48 -20.17
CA GLN A 896 -19.90 -21.00 -21.24
C GLN A 896 -19.24 -19.66 -20.87
N ALA A 897 -19.97 -18.75 -20.23
CA ALA A 897 -19.42 -17.49 -19.74
C ALA A 897 -18.37 -17.69 -18.64
N ARG A 898 -18.61 -18.66 -17.72
CA ARG A 898 -17.66 -19.03 -16.66
C ARG A 898 -16.37 -19.61 -17.25
N LEU A 899 -16.48 -20.55 -18.16
CA LEU A 899 -15.32 -21.18 -18.84
C LEU A 899 -14.56 -20.14 -19.67
N GLN A 900 -15.26 -19.25 -20.38
CA GLN A 900 -14.63 -18.16 -21.12
C GLN A 900 -13.86 -17.20 -20.19
N ARG A 901 -14.38 -16.88 -19.00
CA ARG A 901 -13.66 -16.03 -18.04
C ARG A 901 -12.34 -16.65 -17.59
N ILE A 902 -12.35 -17.92 -17.18
CA ILE A 902 -11.14 -18.65 -16.79
C ILE A 902 -10.14 -18.69 -17.94
N ALA A 903 -10.58 -19.07 -19.14
CA ALA A 903 -9.73 -19.11 -20.32
C ALA A 903 -9.08 -17.75 -20.62
N ARG A 904 -9.83 -16.63 -20.52
CA ARG A 904 -9.33 -15.28 -20.80
C ARG A 904 -8.38 -14.72 -19.73
N VAL A 905 -8.42 -15.25 -18.53
CA VAL A 905 -7.42 -14.98 -17.48
C VAL A 905 -6.12 -15.75 -17.75
N ALA A 906 -6.25 -16.99 -18.21
CA ALA A 906 -5.14 -17.90 -18.37
C ALA A 906 -4.34 -17.68 -19.66
N MET A 907 -5.03 -17.41 -20.78
CA MET A 907 -4.42 -17.35 -22.10
C MET A 907 -5.10 -16.38 -23.06
N ASP A 908 -4.38 -16.00 -24.11
CA ASP A 908 -4.96 -15.31 -25.26
C ASP A 908 -5.46 -16.34 -26.30
N GLY A 909 -6.56 -16.01 -26.98
CA GLY A 909 -7.08 -16.85 -28.05
C GLY A 909 -8.11 -17.88 -27.58
N ARG A 910 -8.29 -18.95 -28.39
CA ARG A 910 -9.22 -20.04 -28.17
C ARG A 910 -8.60 -21.15 -27.31
N VAL A 911 -9.40 -21.82 -26.51
CA VAL A 911 -8.97 -23.04 -25.81
C VAL A 911 -8.89 -24.19 -26.83
N ASP A 912 -7.73 -24.79 -26.95
CA ASP A 912 -7.53 -26.03 -27.68
C ASP A 912 -7.16 -27.10 -26.65
N PRO A 913 -8.02 -28.07 -26.38
CA PRO A 913 -7.80 -29.05 -25.32
C PRO A 913 -6.53 -29.91 -25.54
N THR A 914 -6.03 -30.00 -26.79
CA THR A 914 -4.82 -30.76 -27.11
C THR A 914 -3.54 -30.01 -26.79
N THR A 915 -3.59 -28.69 -26.78
CA THR A 915 -2.43 -27.79 -26.54
C THR A 915 -2.57 -26.96 -25.25
N ALA A 916 -3.76 -26.84 -24.69
CA ALA A 916 -3.99 -26.19 -23.40
C ALA A 916 -3.30 -26.97 -22.28
N GLY A 917 -2.54 -26.28 -21.43
CA GLY A 917 -1.86 -26.93 -20.31
C GLY A 917 -2.83 -27.64 -19.37
N ARG A 918 -2.39 -28.75 -18.79
CA ARG A 918 -3.22 -29.55 -17.86
C ARG A 918 -3.76 -28.73 -16.67
N GLY A 919 -3.00 -27.74 -16.21
CA GLY A 919 -3.45 -26.85 -15.13
C GLY A 919 -4.69 -26.05 -15.49
N LEU A 920 -4.74 -25.49 -16.72
CA LEU A 920 -5.91 -24.79 -17.21
C LEU A 920 -7.08 -25.76 -17.40
N MET A 921 -6.84 -26.95 -18.01
CA MET A 921 -7.89 -27.94 -18.22
C MET A 921 -8.50 -28.40 -16.90
N ASN A 922 -7.70 -28.63 -15.86
CA ASN A 922 -8.19 -28.96 -14.53
C ASN A 922 -9.08 -27.85 -13.94
N ALA A 923 -8.69 -26.59 -14.11
CA ALA A 923 -9.49 -25.44 -13.65
C ALA A 923 -10.83 -25.34 -14.40
N LEU A 924 -10.86 -25.64 -15.72
CA LEU A 924 -12.08 -25.66 -16.53
C LEU A 924 -12.99 -26.81 -16.12
N CYS A 925 -12.44 -28.04 -15.93
CA CYS A 925 -13.18 -29.21 -15.47
C CYS A 925 -13.79 -28.98 -14.07
N ALA A 926 -13.02 -28.46 -13.14
CA ALA A 926 -13.51 -28.11 -11.81
C ALA A 926 -14.62 -27.04 -11.85
N ALA A 927 -14.49 -26.05 -12.72
CA ALA A 927 -15.52 -25.04 -12.92
C ALA A 927 -16.82 -25.58 -13.51
N ALA A 928 -16.73 -26.67 -14.28
CA ALA A 928 -17.86 -27.35 -14.85
C ALA A 928 -18.35 -28.56 -14.01
N ASP A 929 -17.73 -28.83 -12.87
CA ASP A 929 -18.05 -29.99 -12.01
C ASP A 929 -18.04 -31.33 -12.79
N VAL A 930 -16.95 -31.56 -13.52
CA VAL A 930 -16.73 -32.78 -14.29
C VAL A 930 -15.33 -33.33 -14.07
N PRO A 931 -15.11 -34.65 -14.23
CA PRO A 931 -13.84 -35.29 -13.86
C PRO A 931 -12.68 -34.97 -14.82
N ASP A 932 -12.95 -34.80 -16.11
CA ASP A 932 -11.93 -34.69 -17.16
C ASP A 932 -12.39 -33.87 -18.37
N ALA A 933 -11.48 -33.70 -19.34
CA ALA A 933 -11.72 -32.96 -20.56
C ALA A 933 -12.76 -33.58 -21.49
N GLU A 934 -12.82 -34.90 -21.55
CA GLU A 934 -13.80 -35.62 -22.38
C GLU A 934 -15.23 -35.43 -21.85
N ALA A 935 -15.41 -35.55 -20.54
CA ALA A 935 -16.67 -35.24 -19.88
C ALA A 935 -17.05 -33.76 -20.01
N LEU A 936 -16.08 -32.85 -20.02
CA LEU A 936 -16.33 -31.43 -20.25
C LEU A 936 -16.81 -31.16 -21.66
N GLU A 937 -16.16 -31.75 -22.66
CA GLU A 937 -16.55 -31.62 -24.08
C GLU A 937 -17.93 -32.18 -24.33
N ALA A 938 -18.23 -33.36 -23.77
CA ALA A 938 -19.55 -33.98 -23.85
C ALA A 938 -20.63 -33.06 -23.22
N ARG A 939 -20.38 -32.49 -22.05
CA ARG A 939 -21.30 -31.57 -21.38
C ARG A 939 -21.50 -30.28 -22.18
N LEU A 940 -20.43 -29.70 -22.72
CA LEU A 940 -20.49 -28.52 -23.58
C LEU A 940 -21.32 -28.78 -24.82
N SER A 941 -21.02 -29.86 -25.55
CA SER A 941 -21.72 -30.23 -26.75
C SER A 941 -23.23 -30.45 -26.52
N ALA A 942 -23.59 -31.13 -25.44
CA ALA A 942 -24.99 -31.35 -25.06
C ALA A 942 -25.72 -30.03 -24.75
N LEU A 943 -25.11 -29.15 -23.95
CA LEU A 943 -25.69 -27.84 -23.59
C LEU A 943 -25.80 -26.92 -24.81
N GLN A 944 -24.77 -26.87 -25.65
CA GLN A 944 -24.77 -26.06 -26.86
C GLN A 944 -25.84 -26.57 -27.87
N ALA A 945 -25.99 -27.88 -28.07
CA ALA A 945 -27.03 -28.43 -28.93
C ALA A 945 -28.45 -28.09 -28.39
N ALA A 946 -28.68 -28.25 -27.10
CA ALA A 946 -29.94 -27.87 -26.47
C ALA A 946 -30.23 -26.39 -26.61
N ALA A 947 -29.22 -25.52 -26.37
CA ALA A 947 -29.35 -24.08 -26.52
C ALA A 947 -29.61 -23.68 -28.00
N ALA A 948 -28.94 -24.30 -28.97
CA ALA A 948 -29.15 -24.04 -30.39
C ALA A 948 -30.59 -24.35 -30.82
N ALA A 949 -31.14 -25.47 -30.36
CA ALA A 949 -32.53 -25.84 -30.64
C ALA A 949 -33.53 -24.79 -30.05
N GLU A 950 -33.30 -24.33 -28.85
CA GLU A 950 -34.12 -23.27 -28.25
C GLU A 950 -33.99 -21.94 -28.99
N VAL A 951 -32.77 -21.54 -29.37
CA VAL A 951 -32.51 -20.34 -30.16
C VAL A 951 -33.23 -20.39 -31.51
N ASP A 952 -33.16 -21.52 -32.22
CA ASP A 952 -33.85 -21.71 -33.50
C ASP A 952 -35.38 -21.61 -33.29
N ALA A 953 -35.93 -22.22 -32.26
CA ALA A 953 -37.35 -22.14 -31.94
C ALA A 953 -37.78 -20.68 -31.58
N LEU A 954 -36.95 -19.95 -30.86
CA LEU A 954 -37.25 -18.56 -30.50
C LEU A 954 -37.20 -17.60 -31.70
N LEU A 955 -36.33 -17.82 -32.66
CA LEU A 955 -36.23 -16.99 -33.85
C LEU A 955 -37.27 -17.37 -34.94
N ALA A 956 -37.72 -18.63 -35.01
CA ALA A 956 -38.71 -19.13 -35.96
C ALA A 956 -40.16 -18.93 -35.49
N ALA A 957 -40.44 -18.79 -34.19
CA ALA A 957 -41.78 -18.72 -33.67
C ALA A 957 -42.55 -17.48 -34.20
N PRO A 958 -43.74 -17.62 -34.76
CA PRO A 958 -44.55 -16.47 -35.17
C PRO A 958 -44.84 -15.59 -33.95
N PRO A 959 -44.89 -14.25 -34.14
CA PRO A 959 -45.37 -13.35 -33.07
C PRO A 959 -46.81 -13.74 -32.76
N ASP A 960 -47.15 -13.75 -31.46
CA ASP A 960 -48.51 -14.04 -30.98
C ASP A 960 -49.57 -13.34 -31.85
N ALA A 961 -50.55 -14.10 -32.30
CA ALA A 961 -51.61 -13.67 -33.20
C ALA A 961 -52.68 -12.80 -32.51
N ALA A 962 -52.31 -11.86 -31.71
CA ALA A 962 -53.19 -10.95 -31.01
C ALA A 962 -52.84 -9.47 -31.29
N SER A 963 -53.07 -9.02 -32.52
CA SER A 963 -53.46 -7.66 -32.97
C SER A 963 -53.18 -7.48 -34.49
N ALA A 964 -54.03 -8.08 -35.32
CA ALA A 964 -54.20 -7.65 -36.71
C ALA A 964 -55.10 -6.43 -36.73
N GLY A 965 -54.55 -5.22 -36.96
CA GLY A 965 -55.40 -4.07 -37.18
C GLY A 965 -54.65 -2.73 -37.16
N ALA A 966 -53.95 -2.35 -38.23
CA ALA A 966 -53.85 -0.97 -38.75
C ALA A 966 -53.11 -0.95 -40.11
N PRO A 967 -53.50 -0.08 -41.05
CA PRO A 967 -53.15 -0.17 -42.46
C PRO A 967 -51.86 0.57 -42.84
N GLY A 968 -51.14 0.01 -43.75
CA GLY A 968 -50.27 0.52 -44.80
C GLY A 968 -49.56 1.85 -44.65
N ALA A 969 -48.24 1.81 -44.55
CA ALA A 969 -47.38 2.90 -44.96
C ALA A 969 -46.39 2.36 -45.98
N SER A 970 -46.32 3.05 -47.13
CA SER A 970 -45.61 2.68 -48.35
C SER A 970 -44.11 2.65 -48.14
N SER A 971 -43.49 1.59 -48.69
CA SER A 971 -42.04 1.44 -48.78
C SER A 971 -41.41 2.41 -49.77
N VAL A 972 -40.50 3.26 -49.25
CA VAL A 972 -39.54 3.98 -50.07
C VAL A 972 -38.26 3.10 -50.12
N PRO A 973 -37.69 2.82 -51.31
CA PRO A 973 -36.45 2.07 -51.39
C PRO A 973 -35.28 2.98 -50.95
N GLY A 974 -34.64 2.62 -49.84
CA GLY A 974 -33.39 3.23 -49.39
C GLY A 974 -32.18 2.66 -50.11
N PRO A 975 -31.04 3.39 -50.13
CA PRO A 975 -29.82 2.94 -50.80
C PRO A 975 -29.30 1.64 -50.21
N GLY A 976 -28.76 0.80 -51.11
CA GLY A 976 -28.34 -0.57 -50.77
C GLY A 976 -27.36 -0.69 -49.63
N PRO A 977 -27.24 -1.89 -49.04
CA PRO A 977 -26.48 -2.11 -47.83
C PRO A 977 -25.00 -1.86 -48.00
N THR A 978 -24.47 -0.98 -47.21
CA THR A 978 -23.01 -0.92 -46.94
C THR A 978 -22.59 -2.21 -46.26
N PRO A 979 -21.46 -2.83 -46.68
CA PRO A 979 -21.05 -4.12 -46.15
C PRO A 979 -20.77 -4.05 -44.66
N VAL A 980 -21.27 -5.03 -43.95
CA VAL A 980 -20.83 -5.34 -42.57
C VAL A 980 -19.31 -5.49 -42.60
N PRO A 981 -18.54 -4.83 -41.69
CA PRO A 981 -17.07 -4.92 -41.68
C PRO A 981 -16.62 -6.37 -41.60
N ASP A 982 -15.71 -6.78 -42.50
CA ASP A 982 -15.12 -8.11 -42.56
C ASP A 982 -14.50 -8.47 -41.21
N PRO A 983 -14.92 -9.57 -40.59
CA PRO A 983 -14.34 -10.05 -39.33
C PRO A 983 -12.84 -10.36 -39.41
N ARG A 984 -12.26 -10.43 -40.63
CA ARG A 984 -10.84 -10.79 -40.82
C ARG A 984 -9.87 -9.62 -40.57
N GLU A 985 -10.34 -8.38 -40.47
CA GLU A 985 -9.45 -7.22 -40.15
C GLU A 985 -9.09 -7.05 -38.69
N THR A 986 -9.45 -7.98 -37.82
CA THR A 986 -9.13 -7.90 -36.37
C THR A 986 -7.91 -8.74 -35.93
N THR A 987 -7.20 -9.39 -36.90
CA THR A 987 -5.97 -10.13 -36.60
C THR A 987 -4.80 -9.54 -37.38
N GLY A 988 -4.26 -8.41 -36.95
CA GLY A 988 -3.05 -7.85 -37.56
C GLY A 988 -2.59 -6.56 -36.90
N ARG A 989 -1.71 -6.72 -35.92
CA ARG A 989 -0.81 -5.86 -35.16
C ARG A 989 -1.23 -5.52 -33.76
#